data_3a53297db7bd018114f164089aa6c099
#
_entry.id   3a53297db7bd018114f164089aa6c099
#
_cell.length_a   1.000
_cell.length_b   1.000
_cell.length_c   1.000
_cell.angle_alpha   90.00
_cell.angle_beta   90.00
_cell.angle_gamma   90.00
#
_symmetry.space_group_name_H-M   'P 1'
#
loop_
_entity.id
_entity.type
_entity.pdbx_description
1 polymer ?
#
loop_
_entity_poly.entity_id
_entity_poly.type
_entity_poly.pdbx_seq_one_letter_code
_entity_poly.pdbx_strand_id
1 'polypeptide(L)'
;MNFRTALLLFLFFSGSVIGQNNLYLIDSIKEIKFYFTQPNWKHLLDSLYIDGQKERLTASVSIDGQYYDSVGIRYKGYSSVNITQIKNPFNIKLDYKIDDQEHQGFNKIKLSNVIHDPTFIREALSYQIARKYMPASQANFVNLYINDTLWGLYSNVEAVNKDFLSNHYDSRNNSLFKCNPNSLNLFGENSNLSLSHGNDSSDYEDFYTLKSDFGWEKLFNLMDTLNNHPNFINQILNVDRTLWMHAFNYSIINIDSYIGYAQNYYLYEDNAGRFNPILWDLNMSFGSFRLTDASSYFSGFSISQAKTLDPLSHYNDISVFPRPLMRNLFNNDRYRKMYLAHLKTIMEENFSNQSYVDSANKMYSIIDQSVLMDTNKFYSYLDFQNNLDSTVTNIIDYPGIKDLMENRLNYLNNYTGFNHTIIIDSILEFPNNLSIGDDLWISANVVDANEVILFYRNDNSGIFQELSMLDDGTQNDGIAGDFIYGGKIPNIGNQTQYYIYAENDSSGQFSPKRAAYEFYEYMIPISSGDLVINEILAINNNVIQDEFGNYSDCIELYNNTNSTLCLQQLYLSDSDSNLLKWNLPNLSIESDNYLILWADEKADQSNIHTNFKLSSNGEQLLLSNEMGYVLDSLNYPIQSTNVAYARIPNGTGNFSYRTPSFGYNNDFANIDDLNYISIVCFPNPFENQLKVSFNNKSKSLISIYDIHGKLINQKIVNLQENEVIFNNSNLQKGMYFVILNNFESSYIQKIIKH
;
A
#
# COMPACT_ATOMS: atom_id res chain seq x y z
N MET A 1 45.36 33.16 -13.53
CA MET A 1 46.03 32.12 -12.75
C MET A 1 45.83 32.42 -11.28
N ASN A 2 44.80 31.84 -10.66
CA ASN A 2 44.66 31.74 -9.19
C ASN A 2 43.55 30.70 -8.94
N PHE A 3 43.99 29.44 -8.68
CA PHE A 3 43.19 28.35 -8.17
C PHE A 3 42.81 28.66 -6.73
N ARG A 4 41.52 28.70 -6.41
CA ARG A 4 41.02 28.57 -5.03
C ARG A 4 40.53 27.14 -4.85
N THR A 5 41.31 26.37 -4.11
CA THR A 5 41.01 25.05 -3.61
C THR A 5 39.93 25.18 -2.54
N ALA A 6 38.73 24.68 -2.80
CA ALA A 6 37.69 24.51 -1.78
C ALA A 6 37.99 23.20 -1.01
N LEU A 7 38.31 23.33 0.26
CA LEU A 7 38.51 22.24 1.20
C LEU A 7 37.12 21.81 1.71
N LEU A 8 36.60 20.69 1.24
CA LEU A 8 35.41 20.06 1.81
C LEU A 8 35.81 19.36 3.12
N LEU A 9 35.40 19.94 4.25
CA LEU A 9 35.47 19.29 5.56
C LEU A 9 34.33 18.28 5.65
N PHE A 10 34.62 17.00 5.49
CA PHE A 10 33.74 15.93 5.93
C PHE A 10 33.82 15.83 7.46
N LEU A 11 32.81 16.37 8.13
CA LEU A 11 32.56 16.07 9.53
C LEU A 11 31.93 14.70 9.63
N PHE A 12 32.74 13.69 9.95
CA PHE A 12 32.26 12.40 10.42
C PHE A 12 31.58 12.62 11.79
N PHE A 13 30.27 12.74 11.82
CA PHE A 13 29.53 12.48 13.04
C PHE A 13 29.55 10.96 13.26
N SER A 14 30.40 10.52 14.19
CA SER A 14 30.28 9.19 14.80
C SER A 14 29.07 9.20 15.74
N GLY A 15 27.86 9.25 15.19
CA GLY A 15 26.69 8.80 15.90
C GLY A 15 26.86 7.33 16.17
N SER A 16 26.89 6.94 17.45
CA SER A 16 26.75 5.57 17.85
C SER A 16 25.43 5.06 17.25
N VAL A 17 25.51 4.34 16.14
CA VAL A 17 24.39 3.52 15.67
C VAL A 17 24.23 2.45 16.76
N ILE A 18 23.38 2.73 17.75
CA ILE A 18 22.75 1.70 18.55
C ILE A 18 22.00 0.90 17.47
N GLY A 19 22.55 -0.24 17.07
CA GLY A 19 21.89 -1.14 16.13
C GLY A 19 20.49 -1.40 16.69
N GLN A 20 19.45 -0.85 16.08
CA GLN A 20 18.09 -1.23 16.37
C GLN A 20 18.02 -2.74 16.15
N ASN A 21 17.81 -3.50 17.21
CA ASN A 21 17.57 -4.93 17.16
C ASN A 21 16.28 -5.15 16.39
N ASN A 22 16.33 -5.24 15.07
CA ASN A 22 15.17 -5.52 14.23
C ASN A 22 14.86 -7.02 14.32
N LEU A 23 13.62 -7.37 14.69
CA LEU A 23 13.13 -8.74 14.78
C LEU A 23 13.38 -9.53 13.47
N TYR A 24 13.32 -8.88 12.33
CA TYR A 24 13.48 -9.49 11.00
C TYR A 24 14.87 -9.30 10.37
N LEU A 25 15.88 -8.94 11.16
CA LEU A 25 17.25 -8.79 10.64
C LEU A 25 17.76 -10.14 10.12
N ILE A 26 18.06 -10.22 8.81
CA ILE A 26 18.47 -11.47 8.14
C ILE A 26 19.88 -11.93 8.54
N ASP A 27 20.71 -11.03 9.06
CA ASP A 27 22.11 -11.27 9.37
C ASP A 27 22.33 -11.99 10.71
N SER A 28 21.27 -12.33 11.43
CA SER A 28 21.32 -13.04 12.72
C SER A 28 20.13 -13.98 12.88
N ILE A 29 20.38 -15.11 13.58
CA ILE A 29 19.29 -16.00 13.98
C ILE A 29 18.70 -15.46 15.29
N LYS A 30 17.38 -15.31 15.34
CA LYS A 30 16.64 -14.91 16.53
C LYS A 30 16.38 -16.11 17.43
N GLU A 31 16.28 -15.88 18.72
CA GLU A 31 15.89 -16.89 19.68
C GLU A 31 14.46 -16.65 20.15
N ILE A 32 13.58 -17.64 19.96
CA ILE A 32 12.21 -17.60 20.53
C ILE A 32 12.01 -18.81 21.42
N LYS A 33 11.52 -18.58 22.63
CA LYS A 33 11.23 -19.65 23.61
C LYS A 33 9.76 -19.61 24.00
N PHE A 34 9.10 -20.76 23.90
CA PHE A 34 7.74 -20.96 24.43
C PHE A 34 7.82 -21.67 25.77
N TYR A 35 7.07 -21.20 26.75
CA TYR A 35 6.92 -21.79 28.06
C TYR A 35 5.46 -22.16 28.27
N PHE A 36 5.12 -23.41 28.01
CA PHE A 36 3.80 -23.97 28.29
C PHE A 36 3.76 -24.52 29.71
N THR A 37 2.74 -24.13 30.47
CA THR A 37 2.48 -24.70 31.79
C THR A 37 1.81 -26.06 31.70
N GLN A 38 1.15 -26.38 30.58
CA GLN A 38 0.47 -27.66 30.34
C GLN A 38 1.50 -28.70 29.86
N PRO A 39 1.66 -29.83 30.59
CA PRO A 39 2.62 -30.85 30.16
C PRO A 39 2.23 -31.54 28.83
N ASN A 40 0.94 -31.54 28.48
CA ASN A 40 0.39 -32.09 27.27
C ASN A 40 0.12 -31.02 26.16
N TRP A 41 0.88 -29.91 26.16
CA TRP A 41 0.69 -28.77 25.27
C TRP A 41 0.57 -29.16 23.80
N LYS A 42 1.37 -30.13 23.33
CA LYS A 42 1.32 -30.58 21.92
C LYS A 42 -0.06 -31.18 21.60
N HIS A 43 -0.56 -32.09 22.43
CA HIS A 43 -1.89 -32.69 22.25
C HIS A 43 -3.00 -31.62 22.26
N LEU A 44 -2.88 -30.60 23.11
CA LEU A 44 -3.84 -29.49 23.15
C LEU A 44 -3.80 -28.69 21.85
N LEU A 45 -2.63 -28.36 21.32
CA LEU A 45 -2.49 -27.67 20.01
C LEU A 45 -3.01 -28.53 18.86
N ASP A 46 -2.75 -29.85 18.88
CA ASP A 46 -3.26 -30.80 17.88
C ASP A 46 -4.81 -30.79 17.90
N SER A 47 -5.42 -30.85 19.09
CA SER A 47 -6.88 -30.81 19.26
C SER A 47 -7.47 -29.48 18.75
N LEU A 48 -6.89 -28.32 19.16
CA LEU A 48 -7.34 -27.01 18.71
C LEU A 48 -7.23 -26.83 17.18
N TYR A 49 -6.24 -27.48 16.58
CA TYR A 49 -6.09 -27.45 15.11
C TYR A 49 -7.18 -28.29 14.41
N ILE A 50 -7.48 -29.48 14.95
CA ILE A 50 -8.53 -30.37 14.45
C ILE A 50 -9.92 -29.72 14.56
N ASP A 51 -10.19 -29.03 15.67
CA ASP A 51 -11.46 -28.33 15.91
C ASP A 51 -11.70 -27.17 14.91
N GLY A 52 -10.65 -26.70 14.21
CA GLY A 52 -10.75 -25.73 13.12
C GLY A 52 -11.12 -24.29 13.54
N GLN A 53 -11.41 -24.04 14.83
CA GLN A 53 -11.88 -22.75 15.34
C GLN A 53 -10.80 -21.68 15.43
N LYS A 54 -9.56 -22.00 15.03
CA LYS A 54 -8.39 -21.10 15.09
C LYS A 54 -8.10 -20.56 16.49
N GLU A 55 -8.52 -21.26 17.53
CA GLU A 55 -8.23 -20.94 18.93
C GLU A 55 -6.74 -21.07 19.25
N ARG A 56 -6.34 -20.51 20.41
CA ARG A 56 -4.94 -20.43 20.82
C ARG A 56 -4.74 -21.02 22.21
N LEU A 57 -3.65 -21.73 22.37
CA LEU A 57 -3.14 -22.13 23.68
C LEU A 57 -2.32 -20.96 24.26
N THR A 58 -2.57 -20.63 25.51
CA THR A 58 -1.83 -19.58 26.21
C THR A 58 -0.49 -20.12 26.71
N ALA A 59 0.58 -19.35 26.50
CA ALA A 59 1.91 -19.62 27.00
C ALA A 59 2.63 -18.29 27.33
N SER A 60 3.76 -18.38 28.04
CA SER A 60 4.71 -17.27 28.05
C SER A 60 5.72 -17.44 26.94
N VAL A 61 6.26 -16.33 26.42
CA VAL A 61 7.20 -16.31 25.31
C VAL A 61 8.39 -15.41 25.65
N SER A 62 9.61 -15.87 25.36
CA SER A 62 10.79 -15.00 25.34
C SER A 62 11.27 -14.83 23.90
N ILE A 63 11.58 -13.59 23.51
CA ILE A 63 12.16 -13.25 22.22
C ILE A 63 13.47 -12.51 22.47
N ASP A 64 14.58 -13.09 22.06
CA ASP A 64 15.94 -12.57 22.30
C ASP A 64 16.17 -12.14 23.77
N GLY A 65 15.59 -12.88 24.71
CA GLY A 65 15.68 -12.63 26.17
C GLY A 65 14.63 -11.67 26.73
N GLN A 66 13.82 -11.01 25.92
CA GLN A 66 12.69 -10.21 26.38
C GLN A 66 11.46 -11.11 26.60
N TYR A 67 10.86 -11.02 27.76
CA TYR A 67 9.78 -11.90 28.20
C TYR A 67 8.40 -11.29 28.01
N TYR A 68 7.46 -12.11 27.54
CA TYR A 68 6.05 -11.78 27.30
C TYR A 68 5.16 -12.83 27.95
N ASP A 69 4.19 -12.40 28.72
CA ASP A 69 3.24 -13.30 29.36
C ASP A 69 1.92 -13.39 28.60
N SER A 70 1.16 -14.46 28.85
CA SER A 70 -0.22 -14.64 28.37
C SER A 70 -0.37 -14.53 26.83
N VAL A 71 0.64 -14.97 26.10
CA VAL A 71 0.73 -14.99 24.64
C VAL A 71 -0.09 -16.13 24.05
N GLY A 72 -0.78 -15.88 22.95
CA GLY A 72 -1.58 -16.88 22.27
C GLY A 72 -0.80 -17.60 21.14
N ILE A 73 -0.66 -18.91 21.26
CA ILE A 73 0.05 -19.77 20.30
C ILE A 73 -0.92 -20.74 19.62
N ARG A 74 -0.83 -20.90 18.32
CA ARG A 74 -1.54 -21.90 17.54
C ARG A 74 -0.74 -22.37 16.35
N TYR A 75 -1.10 -23.50 15.76
CA TYR A 75 -0.55 -23.88 14.46
C TYR A 75 -1.06 -22.95 13.34
N LYS A 76 -0.28 -22.85 12.26
CA LYS A 76 -0.64 -22.12 11.02
C LYS A 76 -0.37 -22.97 9.79
N GLY A 77 -1.09 -22.70 8.69
CA GLY A 77 -0.94 -23.40 7.43
C GLY A 77 -1.96 -24.52 7.24
N TYR A 78 -2.04 -25.01 6.01
CA TYR A 78 -2.92 -26.09 5.60
C TYR A 78 -2.11 -27.36 5.31
N SER A 79 -1.26 -27.35 4.29
CA SER A 79 -0.43 -28.50 3.88
C SER A 79 0.81 -28.71 4.78
N SER A 80 1.27 -27.70 5.46
CA SER A 80 2.47 -27.74 6.33
C SER A 80 2.21 -28.22 7.75
N VAL A 81 0.95 -28.40 8.15
CA VAL A 81 0.55 -28.94 9.47
C VAL A 81 0.15 -30.39 9.35
N ASN A 82 0.74 -31.23 10.21
CA ASN A 82 0.28 -32.59 10.40
C ASN A 82 0.43 -32.94 11.90
N ILE A 83 -0.67 -33.36 12.54
CA ILE A 83 -0.68 -33.68 13.98
C ILE A 83 0.25 -34.84 14.34
N THR A 84 0.60 -35.70 13.38
CA THR A 84 1.53 -36.82 13.58
C THR A 84 3.00 -36.40 13.51
N GLN A 85 3.29 -35.21 12.95
CA GLN A 85 4.68 -34.72 12.90
C GLN A 85 5.05 -33.96 14.19
N ILE A 86 6.37 -33.93 14.47
CA ILE A 86 6.89 -33.25 15.65
C ILE A 86 6.92 -31.73 15.40
N LYS A 87 7.47 -31.32 14.25
CA LYS A 87 7.76 -29.94 13.90
C LYS A 87 6.62 -29.33 13.07
N ASN A 88 5.69 -28.66 13.74
CA ASN A 88 4.58 -27.92 13.12
C ASN A 88 4.89 -26.40 13.04
N PRO A 89 4.33 -25.66 12.09
CA PRO A 89 4.50 -24.21 12.00
C PRO A 89 3.59 -23.48 12.99
N PHE A 90 4.03 -22.33 13.51
CA PHE A 90 3.35 -21.58 14.55
C PHE A 90 2.92 -20.18 14.13
N ASN A 91 1.81 -19.72 14.72
CA ASN A 91 1.35 -18.34 14.69
C ASN A 91 1.23 -17.87 16.16
N ILE A 92 2.02 -16.87 16.49
CA ILE A 92 2.15 -16.28 17.82
C ILE A 92 1.41 -14.95 17.80
N LYS A 93 0.56 -14.70 18.78
CA LYS A 93 -0.13 -13.43 18.99
C LYS A 93 0.28 -12.91 20.38
N LEU A 94 1.10 -11.85 20.42
CA LEU A 94 1.62 -11.28 21.64
C LEU A 94 0.51 -10.62 22.45
N ASP A 95 -0.32 -9.82 21.83
CA ASP A 95 -1.48 -9.11 22.38
C ASP A 95 -2.72 -10.02 22.56
N TYR A 96 -2.53 -11.28 22.97
CA TYR A 96 -3.64 -12.25 23.05
C TYR A 96 -4.53 -12.05 24.28
N LYS A 97 -3.95 -11.80 25.45
CA LYS A 97 -4.65 -11.57 26.73
C LYS A 97 -4.24 -10.25 27.38
N ILE A 98 -3.14 -9.67 26.96
CA ILE A 98 -2.63 -8.39 27.41
C ILE A 98 -2.66 -7.50 26.18
N ASP A 99 -3.52 -6.50 26.19
CA ASP A 99 -3.66 -5.56 25.09
C ASP A 99 -2.36 -4.79 24.87
N ASP A 100 -2.11 -4.37 23.63
CA ASP A 100 -0.95 -3.60 23.18
C ASP A 100 0.42 -4.25 23.46
N GLN A 101 0.46 -5.56 23.78
CA GLN A 101 1.71 -6.28 23.95
C GLN A 101 2.35 -6.56 22.59
N GLU A 102 3.53 -5.99 22.37
CA GLU A 102 4.28 -6.10 21.12
C GLU A 102 5.78 -6.28 21.36
N HIS A 103 6.49 -6.74 20.33
CA HIS A 103 7.96 -6.78 20.29
C HIS A 103 8.45 -5.95 19.12
N GLN A 104 9.07 -4.80 19.39
CA GLN A 104 9.61 -3.87 18.36
C GLN A 104 8.56 -3.46 17.32
N GLY A 105 7.33 -3.17 17.71
CA GLY A 105 6.24 -2.80 16.81
C GLY A 105 5.50 -4.00 16.19
N PHE A 106 5.82 -5.23 16.53
CA PHE A 106 5.17 -6.42 15.99
C PHE A 106 4.38 -7.17 17.09
N ASN A 107 3.07 -7.26 16.93
CA ASN A 107 2.20 -8.03 17.84
C ASN A 107 1.95 -9.48 17.36
N LYS A 108 2.36 -9.81 16.13
CA LYS A 108 2.13 -11.11 15.50
C LYS A 108 3.37 -11.65 14.80
N ILE A 109 3.76 -12.88 15.15
CA ILE A 109 4.94 -13.56 14.60
C ILE A 109 4.50 -14.88 13.94
N LYS A 110 5.05 -15.20 12.78
CA LYS A 110 4.72 -16.40 12.02
C LYS A 110 5.96 -17.23 11.74
N LEU A 111 6.02 -18.42 12.32
CA LEU A 111 7.10 -19.38 12.15
C LEU A 111 6.71 -20.49 11.18
N SER A 112 7.40 -20.59 10.04
CA SER A 112 7.25 -21.67 9.06
C SER A 112 8.22 -22.80 9.37
N ASN A 113 7.76 -24.06 9.30
CA ASN A 113 8.53 -25.23 9.71
C ASN A 113 9.47 -25.78 8.62
N VAL A 114 9.53 -25.12 7.46
CA VAL A 114 10.37 -25.44 6.29
C VAL A 114 10.19 -26.86 5.71
N ILE A 115 9.00 -27.45 5.85
CA ILE A 115 8.71 -28.82 5.40
C ILE A 115 8.91 -29.05 3.90
N HIS A 116 8.80 -28.02 3.07
CA HIS A 116 8.94 -28.10 1.62
C HIS A 116 10.23 -27.42 1.12
N ASP A 117 11.22 -27.27 1.99
CA ASP A 117 12.46 -26.57 1.66
C ASP A 117 13.71 -27.24 2.28
N PRO A 118 14.39 -28.16 1.56
CA PRO A 118 15.65 -28.72 2.02
C PRO A 118 16.75 -27.69 2.24
N THR A 119 16.68 -26.52 1.54
CA THR A 119 17.67 -25.44 1.71
C THR A 119 17.43 -24.58 2.95
N PHE A 120 16.25 -24.60 3.53
CA PHE A 120 15.79 -23.71 4.60
C PHE A 120 15.74 -22.22 4.25
N ILE A 121 16.16 -21.79 3.06
CA ILE A 121 16.32 -20.38 2.68
C ILE A 121 15.35 -19.90 1.60
N ARG A 122 14.59 -20.79 0.92
CA ARG A 122 13.72 -20.39 -0.21
C ARG A 122 12.80 -19.22 0.14
N GLU A 123 12.12 -19.30 1.26
CA GLU A 123 11.19 -18.27 1.69
C GLU A 123 11.90 -16.94 1.98
N ALA A 124 12.99 -16.96 2.76
CA ALA A 124 13.77 -15.77 3.12
C ALA A 124 14.43 -15.11 1.90
N LEU A 125 15.05 -15.92 1.01
CA LEU A 125 15.68 -15.43 -0.22
C LEU A 125 14.66 -14.83 -1.18
N SER A 126 13.49 -15.47 -1.32
CA SER A 126 12.40 -14.96 -2.17
C SER A 126 11.90 -13.61 -1.70
N TYR A 127 11.62 -13.44 -0.41
CA TYR A 127 11.21 -12.16 0.14
C TYR A 127 12.32 -11.10 0.04
N GLN A 128 13.59 -11.46 0.22
CA GLN A 128 14.70 -10.53 0.03
C GLN A 128 14.76 -9.99 -1.41
N ILE A 129 14.53 -10.84 -2.41
CA ILE A 129 14.46 -10.43 -3.81
C ILE A 129 13.22 -9.57 -4.07
N ALA A 130 12.03 -10.02 -3.61
CA ALA A 130 10.77 -9.34 -3.86
C ALA A 130 10.75 -7.89 -3.35
N ARG A 131 11.32 -7.63 -2.16
CA ARG A 131 11.37 -6.29 -1.55
C ARG A 131 12.15 -5.24 -2.35
N LYS A 132 12.92 -5.64 -3.36
CA LYS A 132 13.56 -4.69 -4.29
C LYS A 132 12.58 -4.06 -5.26
N TYR A 133 11.40 -4.69 -5.49
CA TYR A 133 10.48 -4.35 -6.57
C TYR A 133 9.07 -4.02 -6.10
N MET A 134 8.72 -4.41 -4.86
CA MET A 134 7.38 -4.22 -4.33
C MET A 134 7.34 -4.35 -2.81
N PRO A 135 6.30 -3.79 -2.15
CA PRO A 135 6.02 -4.11 -0.75
C PRO A 135 5.89 -5.61 -0.55
N ALA A 136 6.76 -6.19 0.26
CA ALA A 136 6.75 -7.61 0.58
C ALA A 136 7.28 -7.86 1.99
N SER A 137 6.80 -8.93 2.63
CA SER A 137 7.14 -9.28 4.01
C SER A 137 8.65 -9.37 4.22
N GLN A 138 9.09 -8.96 5.40
CA GLN A 138 10.43 -9.28 5.88
C GLN A 138 10.47 -10.75 6.30
N ALA A 139 11.65 -11.38 6.19
CA ALA A 139 11.85 -12.75 6.63
C ALA A 139 13.26 -12.98 7.14
N ASN A 140 13.40 -13.81 8.18
CA ASN A 140 14.68 -14.27 8.72
C ASN A 140 14.54 -15.65 9.38
N PHE A 141 15.46 -16.01 10.24
CA PHE A 141 15.56 -17.32 10.85
C PHE A 141 15.44 -17.23 12.38
N VAL A 142 14.82 -18.26 12.95
CA VAL A 142 14.56 -18.38 14.40
C VAL A 142 14.94 -19.77 14.88
N ASN A 143 15.76 -19.86 15.91
CA ASN A 143 15.87 -21.06 16.74
C ASN A 143 14.72 -21.05 17.75
N LEU A 144 13.77 -21.96 17.59
CA LEU A 144 12.64 -22.13 18.49
C LEU A 144 13.01 -23.12 19.59
N TYR A 145 12.76 -22.73 20.83
CA TYR A 145 12.81 -23.60 22.01
C TYR A 145 11.40 -23.77 22.59
N ILE A 146 11.08 -24.97 23.05
CA ILE A 146 9.86 -25.24 23.78
C ILE A 146 10.22 -25.86 25.13
N ASN A 147 9.85 -25.18 26.22
CA ASN A 147 10.22 -25.57 27.60
C ASN A 147 11.72 -25.89 27.70
N ASP A 148 12.58 -24.94 27.22
CA ASP A 148 14.04 -24.99 27.18
C ASP A 148 14.68 -26.09 26.30
N THR A 149 13.88 -26.84 25.55
CA THR A 149 14.38 -27.83 24.58
C THR A 149 14.42 -27.21 23.19
N LEU A 150 15.56 -27.27 22.49
CA LEU A 150 15.66 -26.84 21.09
C LEU A 150 14.68 -27.64 20.23
N TRP A 151 13.68 -26.93 19.67
CA TRP A 151 12.64 -27.52 18.85
C TRP A 151 13.02 -27.57 17.38
N GLY A 152 13.85 -26.63 16.94
CA GLY A 152 14.44 -26.59 15.61
C GLY A 152 14.52 -25.18 15.02
N LEU A 153 15.07 -25.11 13.82
CA LEU A 153 15.19 -23.90 13.03
C LEU A 153 13.90 -23.63 12.21
N TYR A 154 13.38 -22.41 12.28
CA TYR A 154 12.19 -21.96 11.57
C TYR A 154 12.50 -20.74 10.72
N SER A 155 11.78 -20.56 9.59
CA SER A 155 11.67 -19.27 8.93
C SER A 155 10.64 -18.41 9.69
N ASN A 156 11.01 -17.18 10.02
CA ASN A 156 10.14 -16.19 10.63
C ASN A 156 9.74 -15.18 9.55
N VAL A 157 8.45 -15.04 9.30
CA VAL A 157 7.90 -14.20 8.22
C VAL A 157 6.97 -13.16 8.79
N GLU A 158 7.17 -11.90 8.40
CA GLU A 158 6.31 -10.78 8.76
C GLU A 158 4.87 -11.02 8.34
N ALA A 159 3.95 -10.73 9.24
CA ALA A 159 2.52 -10.87 8.94
C ALA A 159 2.03 -9.70 8.08
N VAL A 160 1.28 -9.97 7.03
CA VAL A 160 0.49 -8.93 6.35
C VAL A 160 -0.69 -8.58 7.26
N ASN A 161 -0.53 -7.51 8.03
CA ASN A 161 -1.47 -6.98 9.02
C ASN A 161 -1.46 -5.45 8.98
N LYS A 162 -2.11 -4.78 9.93
CA LYS A 162 -2.20 -3.32 9.98
C LYS A 162 -0.83 -2.64 10.07
N ASP A 163 0.16 -3.24 10.74
CA ASP A 163 1.51 -2.68 10.86
C ASP A 163 2.24 -2.72 9.51
N PHE A 164 2.19 -3.86 8.81
CA PHE A 164 2.70 -3.98 7.45
C PHE A 164 2.05 -2.95 6.50
N LEU A 165 0.72 -2.79 6.58
CA LEU A 165 0.00 -1.86 5.72
C LEU A 165 0.39 -0.40 6.00
N SER A 166 0.49 -0.03 7.28
CA SER A 166 0.95 1.29 7.68
C SER A 166 2.35 1.62 7.15
N ASN A 167 3.27 0.63 7.24
CA ASN A 167 4.67 0.81 6.82
C ASN A 167 4.87 0.90 5.30
N HIS A 168 3.92 0.38 4.51
CA HIS A 168 4.09 0.27 3.06
C HIS A 168 3.09 1.06 2.23
N TYR A 169 1.95 1.49 2.81
CA TYR A 169 0.86 2.13 2.08
C TYR A 169 0.36 3.41 2.75
N ASP A 170 1.01 3.87 3.81
CA ASP A 170 0.61 5.04 4.60
C ASP A 170 -0.85 4.99 5.06
N SER A 171 -1.41 3.78 5.15
CA SER A 171 -2.78 3.52 5.57
C SER A 171 -2.91 2.10 6.10
N ARG A 172 -3.90 1.85 6.98
CA ARG A 172 -4.08 0.51 7.59
C ARG A 172 -5.53 0.06 7.71
N ASN A 173 -6.48 0.90 7.28
CA ASN A 173 -7.91 0.66 7.51
C ASN A 173 -8.70 0.45 6.22
N ASN A 174 -8.07 0.53 5.04
CA ASN A 174 -8.72 0.27 3.77
C ASN A 174 -8.99 -1.22 3.56
N SER A 175 -9.70 -1.55 2.48
CA SER A 175 -10.12 -2.92 2.18
C SER A 175 -8.94 -3.87 2.02
N LEU A 176 -8.90 -4.93 2.80
CA LEU A 176 -7.87 -5.97 2.76
C LEU A 176 -8.50 -7.35 2.60
N PHE A 177 -8.09 -8.08 1.58
CA PHE A 177 -8.48 -9.47 1.35
C PHE A 177 -7.27 -10.39 1.38
N LYS A 178 -7.41 -11.52 2.08
CA LYS A 178 -6.53 -12.67 1.89
C LYS A 178 -7.15 -13.55 0.80
N CYS A 179 -6.46 -13.69 -0.32
CA CYS A 179 -6.86 -14.46 -1.48
C CYS A 179 -6.24 -15.86 -1.41
N ASN A 180 -6.94 -16.72 -0.68
CA ASN A 180 -6.50 -18.09 -0.43
C ASN A 180 -7.72 -18.95 -0.11
N PRO A 181 -8.06 -19.96 -0.91
CA PRO A 181 -9.23 -20.78 -0.68
C PRO A 181 -9.14 -21.52 0.67
N ASN A 182 -10.27 -21.75 1.31
CA ASN A 182 -10.34 -22.55 2.54
C ASN A 182 -9.87 -23.98 2.31
N SER A 183 -10.11 -24.50 1.10
CA SER A 183 -9.59 -25.78 0.62
C SER A 183 -9.18 -25.63 -0.84
N LEU A 184 -7.94 -25.98 -1.15
CA LEU A 184 -7.43 -25.90 -2.52
C LEU A 184 -8.18 -26.89 -3.42
N ASN A 185 -8.83 -26.38 -4.45
CA ASN A 185 -9.45 -27.18 -5.48
C ASN A 185 -8.47 -27.36 -6.65
N LEU A 186 -8.01 -28.59 -6.86
CA LEU A 186 -7.08 -28.91 -7.96
C LEU A 186 -7.76 -28.95 -9.33
N PHE A 187 -9.08 -28.91 -9.40
CA PHE A 187 -9.89 -29.01 -10.63
C PHE A 187 -11.00 -27.97 -10.64
N GLY A 188 -10.75 -26.79 -10.11
CA GLY A 188 -11.74 -25.73 -10.02
C GLY A 188 -11.13 -24.37 -9.80
N GLU A 189 -11.98 -23.37 -9.89
CA GLU A 189 -11.61 -22.01 -9.60
C GLU A 189 -11.32 -21.86 -8.11
N ASN A 190 -10.26 -21.15 -7.81
CA ASN A 190 -9.85 -20.75 -6.47
C ASN A 190 -10.00 -19.23 -6.35
N SER A 191 -9.04 -18.53 -5.81
CA SER A 191 -9.09 -17.03 -5.67
C SER A 191 -8.64 -16.34 -6.98
N ASN A 192 -9.27 -16.68 -8.12
CA ASN A 192 -8.81 -16.28 -9.45
C ASN A 192 -9.35 -14.92 -9.95
N LEU A 193 -10.21 -14.26 -9.19
CA LEU A 193 -10.87 -13.01 -9.54
C LEU A 193 -11.83 -13.11 -10.75
N SER A 194 -12.42 -14.28 -10.98
CA SER A 194 -13.53 -14.44 -11.92
C SER A 194 -14.88 -14.16 -11.25
N LEU A 195 -15.91 -13.93 -12.05
CA LEU A 195 -17.30 -13.75 -11.60
C LEU A 195 -18.13 -15.04 -11.65
N SER A 196 -17.47 -16.21 -11.62
CA SER A 196 -18.08 -17.51 -11.89
C SER A 196 -18.85 -18.11 -10.70
N HIS A 197 -18.58 -17.65 -9.47
CA HIS A 197 -19.14 -18.26 -8.26
C HIS A 197 -20.54 -17.77 -7.90
N GLY A 198 -20.94 -16.57 -8.35
CA GLY A 198 -22.23 -15.96 -8.04
C GLY A 198 -22.19 -14.44 -7.95
N ASN A 199 -23.20 -13.86 -7.29
CA ASN A 199 -23.34 -12.40 -7.19
C ASN A 199 -23.27 -11.88 -5.75
N ASP A 200 -23.22 -12.76 -4.77
CA ASP A 200 -23.21 -12.41 -3.35
C ASP A 200 -21.87 -12.72 -2.69
N SER A 201 -21.51 -11.98 -1.66
CA SER A 201 -20.25 -12.20 -0.92
C SER A 201 -20.15 -13.61 -0.33
N SER A 202 -21.28 -14.20 0.07
CA SER A 202 -21.34 -15.57 0.59
C SER A 202 -20.87 -16.63 -0.43
N ASP A 203 -20.98 -16.33 -1.73
CA ASP A 203 -20.53 -17.24 -2.80
C ASP A 203 -18.99 -17.24 -2.93
N TYR A 204 -18.32 -16.23 -2.35
CA TYR A 204 -16.88 -16.00 -2.45
C TYR A 204 -16.11 -16.18 -1.14
N GLU A 205 -16.78 -16.31 0.02
CA GLU A 205 -16.14 -16.44 1.34
C GLU A 205 -15.23 -17.67 1.47
N ASP A 206 -15.46 -18.71 0.69
CA ASP A 206 -14.59 -19.89 0.64
C ASP A 206 -13.26 -19.62 -0.09
N PHE A 207 -13.19 -18.57 -0.91
CA PHE A 207 -12.02 -18.23 -1.74
C PHE A 207 -11.30 -17.00 -1.22
N TYR A 208 -12.02 -16.03 -0.63
CA TYR A 208 -11.48 -14.77 -0.15
C TYR A 208 -11.84 -14.55 1.30
N THR A 209 -10.85 -14.28 2.13
CA THR A 209 -11.11 -13.89 3.52
C THR A 209 -10.95 -12.38 3.67
N LEU A 210 -12.05 -11.68 3.94
CA LEU A 210 -12.02 -10.26 4.31
C LEU A 210 -11.27 -10.09 5.63
N LYS A 211 -10.30 -9.16 5.69
CA LYS A 211 -9.45 -8.86 6.86
C LYS A 211 -9.69 -7.45 7.42
N SER A 212 -10.32 -6.59 6.67
CA SER A 212 -10.85 -5.29 7.06
C SER A 212 -12.32 -5.41 7.50
N ASP A 213 -12.88 -4.33 8.01
CA ASP A 213 -14.28 -4.29 8.44
C ASP A 213 -15.26 -4.18 7.25
N PHE A 214 -14.77 -3.78 6.06
CA PHE A 214 -15.55 -3.60 4.83
C PHE A 214 -14.68 -3.93 3.61
N GLY A 215 -15.31 -4.07 2.41
CA GLY A 215 -14.56 -4.22 1.16
C GLY A 215 -15.20 -5.09 0.08
N TRP A 216 -16.22 -5.89 0.39
CA TRP A 216 -16.82 -6.81 -0.60
C TRP A 216 -17.30 -6.12 -1.87
N GLU A 217 -17.97 -4.97 -1.75
CA GLU A 217 -18.40 -4.20 -2.92
C GLU A 217 -17.22 -3.77 -3.80
N LYS A 218 -16.09 -3.41 -3.16
CA LYS A 218 -14.88 -3.02 -3.85
C LYS A 218 -14.22 -4.19 -4.57
N LEU A 219 -14.19 -5.37 -3.94
CA LEU A 219 -13.71 -6.60 -4.58
C LEU A 219 -14.56 -6.97 -5.80
N PHE A 220 -15.89 -6.87 -5.70
CA PHE A 220 -16.78 -7.10 -6.84
C PHE A 220 -16.55 -6.09 -7.96
N ASN A 221 -16.37 -4.81 -7.63
CA ASN A 221 -16.04 -3.80 -8.61
C ASN A 221 -14.71 -4.09 -9.32
N LEU A 222 -13.69 -4.55 -8.58
CA LEU A 222 -12.43 -5.01 -9.17
C LEU A 222 -12.66 -6.20 -10.13
N MET A 223 -13.41 -7.22 -9.69
CA MET A 223 -13.69 -8.41 -10.52
C MET A 223 -14.51 -8.04 -11.75
N ASP A 224 -15.53 -7.19 -11.62
CA ASP A 224 -16.35 -6.73 -12.76
C ASP A 224 -15.51 -5.94 -13.76
N THR A 225 -14.75 -4.96 -13.27
CA THR A 225 -13.89 -4.15 -14.14
C THR A 225 -12.85 -5.01 -14.85
N LEU A 226 -12.20 -5.93 -14.13
CA LEU A 226 -11.19 -6.82 -14.70
C LEU A 226 -11.75 -7.72 -15.80
N ASN A 227 -12.96 -8.24 -15.64
CA ASN A 227 -13.55 -9.21 -16.57
C ASN A 227 -14.37 -8.57 -17.69
N ASN A 228 -15.06 -7.46 -17.42
CA ASN A 228 -16.03 -6.87 -18.35
C ASN A 228 -15.57 -5.50 -18.91
N HIS A 229 -14.71 -4.77 -18.18
CA HIS A 229 -14.30 -3.41 -18.51
C HIS A 229 -12.79 -3.18 -18.38
N PRO A 230 -11.92 -4.06 -18.93
CA PRO A 230 -10.47 -4.06 -18.65
C PRO A 230 -9.75 -2.77 -19.05
N ASN A 231 -10.33 -1.95 -19.92
CA ASN A 231 -9.76 -0.64 -20.30
C ASN A 231 -9.77 0.38 -19.15
N PHE A 232 -10.56 0.17 -18.11
CA PHE A 232 -10.63 1.03 -16.92
C PHE A 232 -9.91 0.45 -15.71
N ILE A 233 -9.23 -0.67 -15.87
CA ILE A 233 -8.66 -1.44 -14.76
C ILE A 233 -7.60 -0.66 -13.97
N ASN A 234 -6.84 0.22 -14.59
CA ASN A 234 -5.82 1.05 -13.96
C ASN A 234 -6.37 2.04 -12.91
N GLN A 235 -7.68 2.32 -12.95
CA GLN A 235 -8.35 3.16 -11.96
C GLN A 235 -8.64 2.43 -10.64
N ILE A 236 -8.70 1.08 -10.68
CA ILE A 236 -9.13 0.24 -9.53
C ILE A 236 -8.04 -0.73 -9.10
N LEU A 237 -7.08 -1.02 -9.98
CA LEU A 237 -5.97 -1.91 -9.74
C LEU A 237 -4.65 -1.19 -10.01
N ASN A 238 -3.68 -1.34 -9.14
CA ASN A 238 -2.32 -0.98 -9.44
C ASN A 238 -1.74 -2.01 -10.43
N VAL A 239 -1.87 -1.69 -11.72
CA VAL A 239 -1.47 -2.58 -12.80
C VAL A 239 0.03 -2.84 -12.75
N ASP A 240 0.86 -1.81 -12.60
CA ASP A 240 2.31 -1.97 -12.52
C ASP A 240 2.73 -2.94 -11.41
N ARG A 241 2.17 -2.78 -10.20
CA ARG A 241 2.40 -3.69 -9.06
C ARG A 241 2.00 -5.12 -9.38
N THR A 242 0.92 -5.29 -10.14
CA THR A 242 0.44 -6.61 -10.58
C THR A 242 1.39 -7.24 -11.58
N LEU A 243 1.91 -6.46 -12.52
CA LEU A 243 2.91 -6.91 -13.47
C LEU A 243 4.22 -7.33 -12.78
N TRP A 244 4.67 -6.58 -11.77
CA TRP A 244 5.81 -6.96 -10.93
C TRP A 244 5.57 -8.28 -10.18
N MET A 245 4.38 -8.48 -9.60
CA MET A 245 4.04 -9.74 -8.94
C MET A 245 4.11 -10.93 -9.91
N HIS A 246 3.57 -10.79 -11.11
CA HIS A 246 3.65 -11.84 -12.12
C HIS A 246 5.08 -12.07 -12.59
N ALA A 247 5.85 -11.00 -12.86
CA ALA A 247 7.25 -11.09 -13.24
C ALA A 247 8.09 -11.79 -12.18
N PHE A 248 7.88 -11.47 -10.92
CA PHE A 248 8.55 -12.13 -9.80
C PHE A 248 8.22 -13.62 -9.73
N ASN A 249 6.94 -13.98 -9.76
CA ASN A 249 6.52 -15.38 -9.68
C ASN A 249 7.09 -16.22 -10.83
N TYR A 250 7.13 -15.68 -12.05
CA TYR A 250 7.73 -16.37 -13.19
C TYR A 250 9.26 -16.40 -13.17
N SER A 251 9.92 -15.36 -12.67
CA SER A 251 11.39 -15.32 -12.61
C SER A 251 11.94 -16.46 -11.78
N ILE A 252 11.39 -16.68 -10.57
CA ILE A 252 11.85 -17.69 -9.61
C ILE A 252 11.04 -19.00 -9.63
N ILE A 253 10.13 -19.15 -10.59
CA ILE A 253 9.24 -20.32 -10.69
C ILE A 253 8.47 -20.56 -9.38
N ASN A 254 7.78 -19.52 -8.91
CA ASN A 254 6.87 -19.58 -7.76
C ASN A 254 5.44 -19.89 -8.26
N ILE A 255 5.13 -21.16 -8.48
CA ILE A 255 3.84 -21.61 -9.02
C ILE A 255 2.80 -21.83 -7.91
N ASP A 256 3.21 -21.96 -6.65
CA ASP A 256 2.30 -21.96 -5.51
C ASP A 256 1.80 -20.53 -5.21
N SER A 257 1.16 -19.93 -6.20
CA SER A 257 0.76 -18.53 -6.25
C SER A 257 -0.48 -18.33 -7.11
N TYR A 258 -0.80 -17.08 -7.42
CA TYR A 258 -1.88 -16.74 -8.36
C TYR A 258 -1.73 -17.48 -9.70
N ILE A 259 -0.50 -17.64 -10.20
CA ILE A 259 -0.24 -18.27 -11.51
C ILE A 259 -0.71 -19.72 -11.53
N GLY A 260 -0.32 -20.54 -10.55
CA GLY A 260 -0.60 -21.96 -10.53
C GLY A 260 -2.06 -22.27 -10.19
N TYR A 261 -2.46 -22.03 -8.96
CA TYR A 261 -3.81 -22.34 -8.47
C TYR A 261 -4.58 -21.13 -7.95
N ALA A 262 -4.19 -19.92 -8.32
CA ALA A 262 -4.82 -18.67 -7.89
C ALA A 262 -4.99 -18.59 -6.37
N GLN A 263 -3.87 -18.64 -5.64
CA GLN A 263 -3.80 -18.59 -4.18
C GLN A 263 -2.55 -17.84 -3.70
N ASN A 264 -2.38 -17.76 -2.39
CA ASN A 264 -1.16 -17.23 -1.74
C ASN A 264 -0.82 -15.79 -2.13
N TYR A 265 -1.82 -14.91 -2.09
CA TYR A 265 -1.64 -13.47 -2.20
C TYR A 265 -2.66 -12.71 -1.35
N TYR A 266 -2.41 -11.42 -1.14
CA TYR A 266 -3.39 -10.49 -0.59
C TYR A 266 -3.70 -9.42 -1.61
N LEU A 267 -4.85 -8.77 -1.44
CA LEU A 267 -5.24 -7.55 -2.15
C LEU A 267 -5.49 -6.46 -1.11
N TYR A 268 -4.78 -5.35 -1.21
CA TYR A 268 -4.98 -4.19 -0.35
C TYR A 268 -5.30 -2.95 -1.18
N GLU A 269 -6.37 -2.24 -0.82
CA GLU A 269 -6.77 -0.98 -1.43
C GLU A 269 -5.89 0.15 -0.88
N ASP A 270 -5.19 0.89 -1.76
CA ASP A 270 -4.39 2.06 -1.38
C ASP A 270 -5.28 3.31 -1.20
N ASN A 271 -4.67 4.43 -0.78
CA ASN A 271 -5.38 5.70 -0.58
C ASN A 271 -5.90 6.31 -1.89
N ALA A 272 -5.40 5.87 -3.05
CA ALA A 272 -5.94 6.23 -4.36
C ALA A 272 -7.13 5.36 -4.79
N GLY A 273 -7.59 4.43 -3.95
CA GLY A 273 -8.71 3.53 -4.22
C GLY A 273 -8.37 2.35 -5.13
N ARG A 274 -7.09 2.02 -5.31
CA ARG A 274 -6.65 0.90 -6.16
C ARG A 274 -6.20 -0.28 -5.34
N PHE A 275 -6.58 -1.48 -5.76
CA PHE A 275 -6.06 -2.71 -5.18
C PHE A 275 -4.61 -2.97 -5.59
N ASN A 276 -3.79 -3.31 -4.61
CA ASN A 276 -2.40 -3.70 -4.75
C ASN A 276 -2.26 -5.16 -4.35
N PRO A 277 -1.75 -6.05 -5.22
CA PRO A 277 -1.44 -7.41 -4.82
C PRO A 277 -0.19 -7.44 -3.93
N ILE A 278 -0.22 -8.29 -2.90
CA ILE A 278 0.89 -8.52 -1.97
C ILE A 278 1.23 -10.01 -1.99
N LEU A 279 2.48 -10.34 -2.20
CA LEU A 279 3.00 -11.71 -2.19
C LEU A 279 2.85 -12.35 -0.80
N TRP A 280 2.47 -13.63 -0.79
CA TRP A 280 2.35 -14.39 0.44
C TRP A 280 2.77 -15.85 0.25
N ASP A 281 3.37 -16.46 1.32
CA ASP A 281 3.71 -17.88 1.42
C ASP A 281 4.69 -18.36 0.34
N LEU A 282 5.90 -17.78 0.30
CA LEU A 282 6.93 -18.05 -0.71
C LEU A 282 7.78 -19.29 -0.38
N ASN A 283 7.38 -20.12 0.55
CA ASN A 283 8.13 -21.28 1.04
C ASN A 283 8.34 -22.38 -0.01
N MET A 284 7.50 -22.41 -1.05
CA MET A 284 7.57 -23.39 -2.14
C MET A 284 8.05 -22.79 -3.47
N SER A 285 8.73 -21.65 -3.41
CA SER A 285 9.37 -21.00 -4.55
C SER A 285 10.58 -21.80 -5.11
N PHE A 286 11.22 -21.26 -6.13
CA PHE A 286 12.34 -21.89 -6.84
C PHE A 286 12.00 -23.32 -7.31
N GLY A 287 10.81 -23.45 -7.90
CA GLY A 287 10.36 -24.70 -8.50
C GLY A 287 10.10 -25.85 -7.51
N SER A 288 10.00 -25.60 -6.21
CA SER A 288 9.57 -26.64 -5.26
C SER A 288 8.14 -27.07 -5.54
N PHE A 289 7.22 -26.16 -5.83
CA PHE A 289 5.88 -26.46 -6.29
C PHE A 289 5.78 -26.31 -7.81
N ARG A 290 5.34 -27.37 -8.50
CA ARG A 290 5.27 -27.42 -9.96
C ARG A 290 3.96 -27.98 -10.46
N LEU A 291 2.88 -27.73 -9.73
CA LEU A 291 1.52 -28.09 -10.14
C LEU A 291 0.79 -26.84 -10.62
N THR A 292 -0.06 -26.98 -11.61
CA THR A 292 -0.92 -25.91 -12.12
C THR A 292 -2.15 -26.50 -12.84
N ASP A 293 -3.25 -25.77 -12.81
CA ASP A 293 -4.50 -26.10 -13.48
C ASP A 293 -4.80 -25.15 -14.67
N ALA A 294 -3.91 -24.23 -14.95
CA ALA A 294 -4.18 -23.09 -15.85
C ALA A 294 -3.23 -23.00 -17.05
N SER A 295 -2.54 -24.05 -17.41
CA SER A 295 -1.65 -24.10 -18.58
C SER A 295 -1.63 -25.49 -19.20
N SER A 296 -0.90 -25.67 -20.32
CA SER A 296 -0.64 -26.97 -20.95
C SER A 296 0.03 -27.98 -20.02
N TYR A 297 0.59 -27.51 -18.93
CA TYR A 297 1.18 -28.33 -17.87
C TYR A 297 0.16 -28.78 -16.81
N PHE A 298 -1.10 -28.84 -17.16
CA PHE A 298 -2.15 -29.32 -16.27
C PHE A 298 -1.72 -30.62 -15.55
N SER A 299 -1.94 -30.66 -14.22
CA SER A 299 -1.45 -31.66 -13.28
C SER A 299 0.07 -31.66 -12.98
N GLY A 300 0.83 -30.73 -13.52
CA GLY A 300 2.22 -30.50 -13.12
C GLY A 300 3.25 -30.65 -14.23
N PHE A 301 4.48 -30.24 -13.92
CA PHE A 301 5.61 -30.26 -14.84
C PHE A 301 6.92 -30.64 -14.11
N SER A 302 7.87 -31.16 -14.90
CA SER A 302 9.17 -31.58 -14.40
C SER A 302 10.09 -30.41 -14.07
N ILE A 303 11.19 -30.67 -13.36
CA ILE A 303 12.26 -29.67 -13.14
C ILE A 303 12.84 -29.20 -14.48
N SER A 304 13.00 -30.07 -15.46
CA SER A 304 13.50 -29.69 -16.79
C SER A 304 12.56 -28.70 -17.48
N GLN A 305 11.24 -28.91 -17.38
CA GLN A 305 10.26 -27.98 -17.91
C GLN A 305 10.21 -26.66 -17.11
N ALA A 306 10.44 -26.69 -15.80
CA ALA A 306 10.57 -25.49 -14.97
C ALA A 306 11.70 -24.55 -15.44
N LYS A 307 12.84 -25.13 -15.83
CA LYS A 307 13.99 -24.40 -16.36
C LYS A 307 13.66 -23.60 -17.63
N THR A 308 12.73 -24.11 -18.45
CA THR A 308 12.35 -23.54 -19.74
C THR A 308 10.89 -23.12 -19.80
N LEU A 309 10.25 -22.86 -18.67
CA LEU A 309 8.87 -22.41 -18.61
C LEU A 309 8.72 -21.07 -19.34
N ASP A 310 7.87 -21.04 -20.36
CA ASP A 310 7.56 -19.82 -21.11
C ASP A 310 6.94 -18.76 -20.16
N PRO A 311 7.48 -17.53 -20.10
CA PRO A 311 6.91 -16.46 -19.26
C PRO A 311 5.45 -16.13 -19.56
N LEU A 312 4.95 -16.46 -20.74
CA LEU A 312 3.57 -16.25 -21.16
C LEU A 312 2.73 -17.54 -21.19
N SER A 313 3.22 -18.67 -20.65
CA SER A 313 2.53 -19.95 -20.77
C SER A 313 1.08 -19.91 -20.26
N HIS A 314 0.81 -19.29 -19.13
CA HIS A 314 -0.55 -19.18 -18.57
C HIS A 314 -1.42 -18.12 -19.27
N TYR A 315 -0.83 -17.24 -20.06
CA TYR A 315 -1.55 -16.35 -20.97
C TYR A 315 -1.89 -17.03 -22.30
N ASN A 316 -0.90 -17.68 -22.92
CA ASN A 316 -1.04 -18.32 -24.22
C ASN A 316 -1.95 -19.56 -24.17
N ASP A 317 -1.99 -20.24 -23.05
CA ASP A 317 -2.75 -21.46 -22.89
C ASP A 317 -4.17 -21.19 -22.40
N ILE A 318 -5.15 -21.54 -23.22
CA ILE A 318 -6.58 -21.36 -22.93
C ILE A 318 -7.08 -22.52 -22.07
N SER A 319 -6.39 -22.85 -21.01
CA SER A 319 -6.77 -23.96 -20.17
C SER A 319 -8.03 -23.72 -19.33
N VAL A 320 -8.49 -24.78 -18.70
CA VAL A 320 -9.82 -24.96 -18.12
C VAL A 320 -10.20 -23.91 -17.07
N PHE A 321 -9.23 -23.40 -16.30
CA PHE A 321 -9.47 -22.43 -15.24
C PHE A 321 -8.73 -21.11 -15.51
N PRO A 322 -9.47 -20.05 -15.84
CA PRO A 322 -8.87 -18.79 -16.28
C PRO A 322 -8.08 -18.10 -15.17
N ARG A 323 -7.12 -17.30 -15.59
CA ARG A 323 -6.36 -16.36 -14.75
C ARG A 323 -6.65 -14.92 -15.19
N PRO A 324 -7.84 -14.35 -14.85
CA PRO A 324 -8.25 -13.04 -15.34
C PRO A 324 -7.22 -11.95 -15.07
N LEU A 325 -6.60 -11.94 -13.88
CA LEU A 325 -5.59 -10.95 -13.50
C LEU A 325 -4.32 -10.99 -14.38
N MET A 326 -4.05 -12.08 -15.04
CA MET A 326 -2.98 -12.15 -16.04
C MET A 326 -3.55 -12.02 -17.46
N ARG A 327 -4.53 -12.83 -17.81
CA ARG A 327 -5.04 -12.92 -19.17
C ARG A 327 -5.62 -11.59 -19.67
N ASN A 328 -6.48 -10.97 -18.87
CA ASN A 328 -7.16 -9.75 -19.29
C ASN A 328 -6.21 -8.57 -19.31
N LEU A 329 -5.23 -8.51 -18.39
CA LEU A 329 -4.17 -7.51 -18.46
C LEU A 329 -3.26 -7.71 -19.69
N PHE A 330 -2.86 -8.96 -19.96
CA PHE A 330 -1.93 -9.25 -21.06
C PHE A 330 -2.59 -9.20 -22.46
N ASN A 331 -3.92 -9.05 -22.54
CA ASN A 331 -4.56 -8.65 -23.81
C ASN A 331 -4.15 -7.26 -24.25
N ASN A 332 -3.71 -6.41 -23.35
CA ASN A 332 -3.03 -5.15 -23.65
C ASN A 332 -1.55 -5.43 -23.97
N ASP A 333 -1.12 -5.11 -25.19
CA ASP A 333 0.23 -5.35 -25.68
C ASP A 333 1.30 -4.60 -24.87
N ARG A 334 1.02 -3.35 -24.50
CA ARG A 334 1.91 -2.55 -23.64
C ARG A 334 2.11 -3.21 -22.28
N TYR A 335 1.06 -3.72 -21.63
CA TYR A 335 1.20 -4.41 -20.34
C TYR A 335 2.04 -5.69 -20.46
N ARG A 336 1.97 -6.43 -21.57
CA ARG A 336 2.87 -7.58 -21.81
C ARG A 336 4.31 -7.15 -21.93
N LYS A 337 4.61 -6.08 -22.67
CA LYS A 337 5.97 -5.54 -22.83
C LYS A 337 6.51 -5.01 -21.50
N MET A 338 5.69 -4.30 -20.71
CA MET A 338 6.02 -3.85 -19.35
C MET A 338 6.35 -5.05 -18.43
N TYR A 339 5.51 -6.09 -18.44
CA TYR A 339 5.73 -7.32 -17.69
C TYR A 339 7.07 -7.98 -18.06
N LEU A 340 7.38 -8.10 -19.35
CA LEU A 340 8.65 -8.69 -19.81
C LEU A 340 9.85 -7.82 -19.42
N ALA A 341 9.71 -6.50 -19.43
CA ALA A 341 10.73 -5.58 -18.94
C ALA A 341 11.00 -5.76 -17.46
N HIS A 342 9.96 -5.91 -16.63
CA HIS A 342 10.09 -6.21 -15.21
C HIS A 342 10.74 -7.57 -14.96
N LEU A 343 10.34 -8.60 -15.69
CA LEU A 343 10.95 -9.92 -15.62
C LEU A 343 12.45 -9.86 -15.95
N LYS A 344 12.81 -9.15 -17.02
CA LYS A 344 14.21 -8.92 -17.42
C LYS A 344 15.01 -8.22 -16.33
N THR A 345 14.45 -7.17 -15.74
CA THR A 345 15.07 -6.42 -14.64
C THR A 345 15.34 -7.33 -13.44
N ILE A 346 14.38 -8.16 -13.01
CA ILE A 346 14.60 -9.14 -11.93
C ILE A 346 15.73 -10.11 -12.28
N MET A 347 15.76 -10.62 -13.50
CA MET A 347 16.79 -11.57 -13.96
C MET A 347 18.17 -10.92 -13.99
N GLU A 348 18.29 -9.71 -14.50
CA GLU A 348 19.57 -8.97 -14.56
C GLU A 348 20.11 -8.65 -13.16
N GLU A 349 19.26 -8.11 -12.27
CA GLU A 349 19.68 -7.58 -10.98
C GLU A 349 19.93 -8.63 -9.90
N ASN A 350 19.47 -9.87 -10.09
CA ASN A 350 19.65 -10.92 -9.09
C ASN A 350 20.39 -12.14 -9.64
N PHE A 351 20.10 -12.56 -10.86
CA PHE A 351 20.57 -13.86 -11.38
C PHE A 351 21.73 -13.71 -12.35
N SER A 352 21.72 -12.77 -13.26
CA SER A 352 22.83 -12.48 -14.17
C SER A 352 24.09 -12.04 -13.44
N ASN A 353 23.94 -11.21 -12.42
CA ASN A 353 25.04 -10.70 -11.60
C ASN A 353 25.40 -11.61 -10.42
N GLN A 354 24.78 -12.78 -10.27
CA GLN A 354 24.99 -13.78 -9.23
C GLN A 354 24.70 -13.30 -7.79
N SER A 355 24.08 -12.13 -7.57
CA SER A 355 23.86 -11.58 -6.21
C SER A 355 22.95 -12.47 -5.34
N TYR A 356 22.08 -13.28 -5.96
CA TYR A 356 21.30 -14.29 -5.24
C TYR A 356 22.16 -15.39 -4.63
N VAL A 357 23.27 -15.77 -5.30
CA VAL A 357 24.21 -16.78 -4.79
C VAL A 357 24.93 -16.25 -3.56
N ASP A 358 25.38 -14.98 -3.61
CA ASP A 358 26.04 -14.33 -2.46
C ASP A 358 25.08 -14.27 -1.26
N SER A 359 23.83 -13.88 -1.50
CA SER A 359 22.77 -13.87 -0.48
C SER A 359 22.50 -15.27 0.09
N ALA A 360 22.37 -16.29 -0.78
CA ALA A 360 22.16 -17.67 -0.38
C ALA A 360 23.32 -18.21 0.46
N ASN A 361 24.58 -18.00 0.02
CA ASN A 361 25.76 -18.43 0.76
C ASN A 361 25.86 -17.76 2.13
N LYS A 362 25.53 -16.45 2.22
CA LYS A 362 25.45 -15.74 3.49
C LYS A 362 24.41 -16.37 4.42
N MET A 363 23.19 -16.63 3.92
CA MET A 363 22.13 -17.29 4.69
C MET A 363 22.59 -18.70 5.14
N TYR A 364 23.18 -19.51 4.26
CA TYR A 364 23.74 -20.83 4.61
C TYR A 364 24.73 -20.72 5.76
N SER A 365 25.69 -19.81 5.68
CA SER A 365 26.70 -19.64 6.73
C SER A 365 26.10 -19.26 8.09
N ILE A 366 24.99 -18.49 8.07
CA ILE A 366 24.28 -18.08 9.30
C ILE A 366 23.54 -19.26 9.92
N ILE A 367 22.85 -20.08 9.13
CA ILE A 367 21.96 -21.14 9.64
C ILE A 367 22.65 -22.51 9.79
N ASP A 368 23.83 -22.71 9.25
CA ASP A 368 24.53 -24.00 9.17
C ASP A 368 24.53 -24.81 10.48
N GLN A 369 25.01 -24.19 11.55
CA GLN A 369 25.07 -24.83 12.87
C GLN A 369 23.65 -25.12 13.42
N SER A 370 22.67 -24.26 13.16
CA SER A 370 21.31 -24.46 13.62
C SER A 370 20.63 -25.61 12.87
N VAL A 371 20.85 -25.74 11.56
CA VAL A 371 20.36 -26.89 10.79
C VAL A 371 21.00 -28.19 11.26
N LEU A 372 22.32 -28.18 11.53
CA LEU A 372 22.99 -29.36 12.07
C LEU A 372 22.38 -29.81 13.40
N MET A 373 22.09 -28.88 14.30
CA MET A 373 21.54 -29.15 15.65
C MET A 373 20.02 -29.44 15.65
N ASP A 374 19.27 -29.08 14.63
CA ASP A 374 17.84 -29.34 14.51
C ASP A 374 17.56 -30.85 14.34
N THR A 375 17.23 -31.51 15.43
CA THR A 375 16.89 -32.94 15.41
C THR A 375 15.50 -33.24 14.85
N ASN A 376 14.66 -32.23 14.68
CA ASN A 376 13.29 -32.35 14.18
C ASN A 376 13.16 -31.92 12.71
N LYS A 377 14.28 -31.65 12.02
CA LYS A 377 14.26 -31.27 10.60
C LYS A 377 13.74 -32.40 9.70
N PHE A 378 13.11 -32.02 8.60
CA PHE A 378 12.51 -32.97 7.64
C PHE A 378 13.54 -33.58 6.67
N TYR A 379 14.69 -32.95 6.52
CA TYR A 379 15.76 -33.33 5.58
C TYR A 379 17.05 -33.59 6.33
N SER A 380 17.90 -34.46 5.77
CA SER A 380 19.21 -34.66 6.35
C SER A 380 20.06 -33.39 6.22
N TYR A 381 21.11 -33.30 7.06
CA TYR A 381 22.06 -32.20 6.94
C TYR A 381 22.80 -32.24 5.57
N LEU A 382 22.99 -33.40 4.99
CA LEU A 382 23.58 -33.56 3.65
C LEU A 382 22.60 -33.04 2.56
N ASP A 383 21.29 -33.23 2.71
CA ASP A 383 20.29 -32.66 1.79
C ASP A 383 20.36 -31.13 1.82
N PHE A 384 20.47 -30.56 3.02
CA PHE A 384 20.67 -29.10 3.17
C PHE A 384 21.92 -28.65 2.44
N GLN A 385 23.06 -29.29 2.66
CA GLN A 385 24.32 -28.91 2.01
C GLN A 385 24.24 -29.00 0.48
N ASN A 386 23.52 -29.96 -0.06
CA ASN A 386 23.46 -30.23 -1.50
C ASN A 386 22.39 -29.42 -2.25
N ASN A 387 21.28 -29.05 -1.60
CA ASN A 387 20.10 -28.53 -2.33
C ASN A 387 20.24 -27.07 -2.81
N LEU A 388 21.31 -26.38 -2.48
CA LEU A 388 21.64 -25.13 -3.15
C LEU A 388 22.05 -25.36 -4.61
N ASP A 389 22.89 -26.39 -4.84
CA ASP A 389 23.49 -26.66 -6.14
C ASP A 389 22.78 -27.74 -6.94
N SER A 390 22.20 -28.73 -6.28
CA SER A 390 21.65 -29.93 -6.94
C SER A 390 20.27 -30.34 -6.40
N THR A 391 19.55 -31.09 -7.22
CA THR A 391 18.24 -31.64 -6.83
C THR A 391 18.36 -32.61 -5.67
N VAL A 392 17.49 -32.45 -4.68
CA VAL A 392 17.28 -33.40 -3.57
C VAL A 392 15.91 -34.07 -3.74
N THR A 393 15.92 -35.40 -3.72
CA THR A 393 14.70 -36.21 -3.79
C THR A 393 14.31 -36.71 -2.39
N ASN A 394 13.09 -36.35 -1.95
CA ASN A 394 12.54 -36.82 -0.68
C ASN A 394 11.02 -37.01 -0.84
N ILE A 395 10.17 -36.11 -0.30
CA ILE A 395 8.70 -36.14 -0.51
C ILE A 395 8.38 -35.92 -1.99
N ILE A 396 9.08 -34.96 -2.60
CA ILE A 396 9.10 -34.67 -4.04
C ILE A 396 10.55 -34.40 -4.45
N ASP A 397 10.77 -34.14 -5.73
CA ASP A 397 12.07 -33.64 -6.22
C ASP A 397 12.15 -32.12 -5.98
N TYR A 398 13.06 -31.67 -5.13
CA TYR A 398 13.36 -30.27 -4.87
C TYR A 398 14.55 -29.83 -5.72
N PRO A 399 14.38 -28.96 -6.71
CA PRO A 399 15.50 -28.53 -7.57
C PRO A 399 16.57 -27.79 -6.76
N GLY A 400 17.81 -27.93 -7.14
CA GLY A 400 18.87 -27.02 -6.66
C GLY A 400 18.58 -25.61 -7.12
N ILE A 401 18.67 -24.63 -6.21
CA ILE A 401 18.34 -23.23 -6.54
C ILE A 401 19.25 -22.74 -7.68
N LYS A 402 20.56 -23.01 -7.60
CA LYS A 402 21.53 -22.59 -8.63
C LYS A 402 21.30 -23.31 -9.96
N ASP A 403 21.15 -24.64 -9.94
CA ASP A 403 20.89 -25.41 -11.15
C ASP A 403 19.60 -24.94 -11.85
N LEU A 404 18.54 -24.68 -11.10
CA LEU A 404 17.32 -24.14 -11.67
C LEU A 404 17.54 -22.77 -12.32
N MET A 405 18.15 -21.83 -11.57
CA MET A 405 18.22 -20.43 -11.98
C MET A 405 19.25 -20.16 -13.08
N GLU A 406 20.38 -20.86 -13.10
CA GLU A 406 21.37 -20.79 -14.18
C GLU A 406 20.75 -21.25 -15.52
N ASN A 407 20.03 -22.35 -15.51
CA ASN A 407 19.35 -22.84 -16.71
C ASN A 407 18.18 -21.94 -17.10
N ARG A 408 17.43 -21.40 -16.12
CA ARG A 408 16.36 -20.44 -16.35
C ARG A 408 16.89 -19.15 -16.99
N LEU A 409 17.98 -18.63 -16.50
CA LEU A 409 18.64 -17.46 -17.07
C LEU A 409 19.09 -17.71 -18.51
N ASN A 410 19.71 -18.84 -18.80
CA ASN A 410 20.10 -19.22 -20.16
C ASN A 410 18.91 -19.30 -21.12
N TYR A 411 17.78 -19.84 -20.67
CA TYR A 411 16.56 -19.86 -21.46
C TYR A 411 16.01 -18.46 -21.74
N LEU A 412 15.88 -17.63 -20.70
CA LEU A 412 15.30 -16.29 -20.81
C LEU A 412 16.20 -15.33 -21.60
N ASN A 413 17.54 -15.45 -21.54
CA ASN A 413 18.44 -14.65 -22.34
C ASN A 413 18.27 -14.87 -23.86
N ASN A 414 17.67 -15.99 -24.27
CA ASN A 414 17.31 -16.29 -25.65
C ASN A 414 15.83 -16.05 -25.98
N TYR A 415 15.07 -15.54 -25.01
CA TYR A 415 13.65 -15.25 -25.20
C TYR A 415 13.47 -13.98 -26.05
N THR A 416 12.57 -14.02 -27.02
CA THR A 416 12.43 -12.93 -28.03
C THR A 416 12.18 -11.58 -27.40
N GLY A 417 11.35 -11.48 -26.35
CA GLY A 417 11.08 -10.22 -25.64
C GLY A 417 12.26 -9.65 -24.82
N PHE A 418 13.39 -10.39 -24.70
CA PHE A 418 14.61 -9.95 -24.02
C PHE A 418 15.71 -9.49 -24.96
N ASN A 419 15.62 -9.82 -26.25
CA ASN A 419 16.72 -9.65 -27.20
C ASN A 419 16.87 -8.22 -27.75
N HIS A 420 15.87 -7.37 -27.58
CA HIS A 420 15.92 -5.98 -28.01
C HIS A 420 16.35 -5.08 -26.84
N THR A 421 17.25 -4.17 -27.12
CA THR A 421 17.80 -3.27 -26.11
C THR A 421 17.40 -1.85 -26.43
N ILE A 422 16.29 -1.42 -25.85
CA ILE A 422 15.95 0.00 -25.78
C ILE A 422 16.89 0.62 -24.72
N ILE A 423 17.51 1.73 -25.08
CA ILE A 423 18.38 2.48 -24.17
C ILE A 423 17.70 3.78 -23.84
N ILE A 424 17.55 4.08 -22.56
CA ILE A 424 17.06 5.35 -22.03
C ILE A 424 18.18 5.91 -21.16
N ASP A 425 18.78 7.01 -21.57
CA ASP A 425 19.84 7.68 -20.82
C ASP A 425 19.76 9.21 -20.94
N SER A 426 20.72 9.92 -20.34
CA SER A 426 20.89 11.38 -20.46
C SER A 426 19.61 12.14 -20.14
N ILE A 427 18.91 11.73 -19.05
CA ILE A 427 17.69 12.39 -18.61
C ILE A 427 18.03 13.75 -18.03
N LEU A 428 17.38 14.80 -18.54
CA LEU A 428 17.58 16.18 -18.12
C LEU A 428 16.26 16.82 -17.72
N GLU A 429 16.33 17.62 -16.66
CA GLU A 429 15.24 18.43 -16.12
C GLU A 429 15.54 19.91 -16.36
N PHE A 430 14.58 20.68 -16.84
CA PHE A 430 14.78 22.11 -17.05
C PHE A 430 13.47 22.89 -17.12
N PRO A 431 13.50 24.23 -16.84
CA PRO A 431 14.65 24.98 -16.34
C PRO A 431 15.02 24.62 -14.89
N ASN A 432 16.23 24.96 -14.45
CA ASN A 432 16.79 24.56 -13.15
C ASN A 432 16.22 25.31 -11.93
N ASN A 433 15.46 26.39 -12.13
CA ASN A 433 14.94 27.22 -11.05
C ASN A 433 13.45 27.44 -11.26
N LEU A 434 12.67 26.45 -10.92
CA LEU A 434 11.21 26.47 -11.01
C LEU A 434 10.59 26.88 -9.67
N SER A 435 9.45 27.51 -9.77
CA SER A 435 8.52 27.74 -8.67
C SER A 435 7.34 26.76 -8.74
N ILE A 436 6.67 26.58 -7.62
CA ILE A 436 5.43 25.81 -7.58
C ILE A 436 4.43 26.43 -8.57
N GLY A 437 3.86 25.58 -9.43
CA GLY A 437 2.95 26.00 -10.49
C GLY A 437 3.59 26.27 -11.86
N ASP A 438 4.92 26.20 -11.96
CA ASP A 438 5.60 26.28 -13.25
C ASP A 438 5.49 24.96 -14.06
N ASP A 439 5.91 25.00 -15.30
CA ASP A 439 6.00 23.81 -16.17
C ASP A 439 7.43 23.23 -16.11
N LEU A 440 7.54 21.92 -15.85
CA LEU A 440 8.81 21.18 -15.87
C LEU A 440 8.95 20.42 -17.18
N TRP A 441 10.06 20.62 -17.85
CA TRP A 441 10.42 19.88 -19.04
C TRP A 441 11.37 18.74 -18.70
N ILE A 442 11.07 17.56 -19.23
CA ILE A 442 11.92 16.39 -19.15
C ILE A 442 12.37 16.03 -20.55
N SER A 443 13.67 15.86 -20.74
CA SER A 443 14.20 15.25 -21.97
C SER A 443 15.05 14.03 -21.65
N ALA A 444 15.10 13.09 -22.60
CA ALA A 444 15.88 11.87 -22.49
C ALA A 444 16.41 11.44 -23.85
N ASN A 445 17.62 10.91 -23.90
CA ASN A 445 18.09 10.21 -25.09
C ASN A 445 17.51 8.79 -25.09
N VAL A 446 16.75 8.43 -26.14
CA VAL A 446 16.08 7.13 -26.25
C VAL A 446 16.37 6.51 -27.60
N VAL A 447 17.04 5.37 -27.61
CA VAL A 447 17.43 4.65 -28.83
C VAL A 447 16.62 3.37 -28.96
N ASP A 448 16.23 3.00 -30.17
CA ASP A 448 15.50 1.78 -30.54
C ASP A 448 14.07 1.72 -29.98
N ALA A 449 13.42 2.88 -29.83
CA ALA A 449 12.01 2.98 -29.40
C ALA A 449 11.13 3.55 -30.52
N ASN A 450 9.87 3.09 -30.58
CA ASN A 450 8.82 3.64 -31.44
C ASN A 450 7.88 4.57 -30.65
N GLU A 451 7.78 4.36 -29.34
CA GLU A 451 6.96 5.17 -28.45
C GLU A 451 7.72 5.42 -27.14
N VAL A 452 7.68 6.68 -26.68
CA VAL A 452 8.27 7.09 -25.38
C VAL A 452 7.21 7.81 -24.58
N ILE A 453 7.01 7.38 -23.34
CA ILE A 453 5.97 7.90 -22.46
C ILE A 453 6.60 8.35 -21.14
N LEU A 454 6.26 9.55 -20.73
CA LEU A 454 6.54 10.11 -19.43
C LEU A 454 5.34 9.86 -18.53
N PHE A 455 5.54 9.12 -17.46
CA PHE A 455 4.56 8.96 -16.38
C PHE A 455 4.90 9.93 -15.26
N TYR A 456 3.93 10.73 -14.82
CA TYR A 456 4.18 11.71 -13.76
C TYR A 456 2.99 11.85 -12.81
N ARG A 457 3.25 12.37 -11.60
CA ARG A 457 2.24 12.81 -10.64
C ARG A 457 2.80 13.93 -9.78
N ASN A 458 1.92 14.81 -9.30
CA ASN A 458 2.25 15.94 -8.43
C ASN A 458 1.83 15.69 -6.96
N ASP A 459 1.57 14.44 -6.61
CA ASP A 459 1.21 14.00 -5.27
C ASP A 459 1.94 12.71 -4.92
N ASN A 460 1.91 12.32 -3.61
CA ASN A 460 2.67 11.17 -3.12
C ASN A 460 1.97 9.82 -3.35
N SER A 461 0.68 9.81 -3.63
CA SER A 461 -0.16 8.61 -3.60
C SER A 461 -1.05 8.44 -4.82
N GLY A 462 -1.17 9.47 -5.67
CA GLY A 462 -2.02 9.48 -6.85
C GLY A 462 -1.58 8.53 -7.95
N ILE A 463 -2.44 8.42 -8.94
CA ILE A 463 -2.16 7.63 -10.15
C ILE A 463 -1.22 8.43 -11.05
N PHE A 464 -0.16 7.81 -11.54
CA PHE A 464 0.69 8.42 -12.56
C PHE A 464 -0.11 8.69 -13.82
N GLN A 465 -0.05 9.93 -14.30
CA GLN A 465 -0.61 10.37 -15.57
C GLN A 465 0.36 10.08 -16.70
N GLU A 466 -0.15 9.77 -17.88
CA GLU A 466 0.64 9.47 -19.07
C GLU A 466 0.78 10.71 -19.96
N LEU A 467 1.98 10.94 -20.47
CA LEU A 467 2.30 12.01 -21.41
C LEU A 467 3.27 11.49 -22.47
N SER A 468 2.93 11.64 -23.74
CA SER A 468 3.85 11.26 -24.83
C SER A 468 5.05 12.20 -24.86
N MET A 469 6.25 11.65 -24.91
CA MET A 469 7.48 12.38 -25.22
C MET A 469 7.72 12.30 -26.73
N LEU A 470 8.10 13.42 -27.34
CA LEU A 470 8.27 13.55 -28.78
C LEU A 470 9.71 13.90 -29.13
N ASP A 471 10.18 13.45 -30.31
CA ASP A 471 11.45 13.83 -30.95
C ASP A 471 11.11 14.57 -32.26
N ASP A 472 10.48 15.75 -32.11
CA ASP A 472 9.97 16.53 -33.26
C ASP A 472 10.60 17.92 -33.37
N GLY A 473 11.55 18.26 -32.52
CA GLY A 473 12.24 19.55 -32.44
C GLY A 473 11.42 20.66 -31.79
N THR A 474 10.30 20.34 -31.08
CA THR A 474 9.40 21.35 -30.49
C THR A 474 9.24 21.25 -28.98
N GLN A 475 9.56 20.12 -28.39
CA GLN A 475 9.34 19.79 -26.98
C GLN A 475 10.61 19.95 -26.10
N ASN A 476 11.46 20.91 -26.42
CA ASN A 476 12.80 21.03 -25.85
C ASN A 476 13.66 19.77 -26.06
N ASP A 477 13.45 19.10 -27.17
CA ASP A 477 14.00 17.81 -27.56
C ASP A 477 15.15 17.95 -28.59
N GLY A 478 15.66 19.17 -28.85
CA GLY A 478 16.78 19.41 -29.78
C GLY A 478 16.33 19.54 -31.20
N ILE A 479 16.76 18.65 -32.10
CA ILE A 479 16.46 18.63 -33.54
C ILE A 479 15.66 17.37 -33.84
N ALA A 480 14.57 17.48 -34.56
CA ALA A 480 13.73 16.35 -34.94
C ALA A 480 14.55 15.18 -35.52
N GLY A 481 14.41 13.99 -34.91
CA GLY A 481 15.08 12.76 -35.30
C GLY A 481 16.49 12.58 -34.73
N ASP A 482 16.87 13.29 -33.67
CA ASP A 482 18.17 13.15 -33.01
C ASP A 482 18.18 12.18 -31.83
N PHE A 483 17.06 11.46 -31.60
CA PHE A 483 16.81 10.53 -30.53
C PHE A 483 16.68 11.17 -29.15
N ILE A 484 16.60 12.48 -29.03
CA ILE A 484 16.26 13.19 -27.81
C ILE A 484 14.75 13.39 -27.79
N TYR A 485 14.08 12.78 -26.85
CA TYR A 485 12.63 12.91 -26.66
C TYR A 485 12.34 13.90 -25.56
N GLY A 486 11.40 14.81 -25.78
CA GLY A 486 10.98 15.82 -24.81
C GLY A 486 9.52 15.67 -24.38
N GLY A 487 9.24 16.00 -23.15
CA GLY A 487 7.88 16.04 -22.59
C GLY A 487 7.74 17.13 -21.54
N LYS A 488 6.53 17.74 -21.44
CA LYS A 488 6.26 18.83 -20.54
C LYS A 488 5.26 18.43 -19.45
N ILE A 489 5.70 18.36 -18.20
CA ILE A 489 4.84 18.23 -17.03
C ILE A 489 4.30 19.62 -16.68
N PRO A 490 2.99 19.85 -16.80
CA PRO A 490 2.42 21.16 -16.50
C PRO A 490 2.16 21.34 -15.00
N ASN A 491 2.27 22.60 -14.53
CA ASN A 491 1.80 23.01 -13.21
C ASN A 491 2.32 22.11 -12.07
N ILE A 492 3.66 22.00 -11.95
CA ILE A 492 4.28 21.13 -10.93
C ILE A 492 4.01 21.59 -9.51
N GLY A 493 3.88 20.59 -8.59
CA GLY A 493 3.84 20.82 -7.15
C GLY A 493 5.20 21.06 -6.54
N ASN A 494 5.25 21.08 -5.22
CA ASN A 494 6.53 21.09 -4.48
C ASN A 494 7.27 19.75 -4.58
N GLN A 495 6.56 18.68 -4.92
CA GLN A 495 7.11 17.36 -5.21
C GLN A 495 6.44 16.81 -6.47
N THR A 496 7.23 16.57 -7.49
CA THR A 496 6.76 15.96 -8.74
C THR A 496 7.54 14.69 -8.95
N GLN A 497 6.82 13.57 -9.03
CA GLN A 497 7.39 12.24 -9.25
C GLN A 497 7.16 11.82 -10.69
N TYR A 498 8.18 11.24 -11.33
CA TYR A 498 8.06 10.79 -12.71
C TYR A 498 8.96 9.60 -13.04
N TYR A 499 8.61 8.89 -14.09
CA TYR A 499 9.46 7.88 -14.72
C TYR A 499 9.19 7.82 -16.22
N ILE A 500 10.13 7.27 -16.98
CA ILE A 500 10.04 7.13 -18.42
C ILE A 500 9.86 5.66 -18.76
N TYR A 501 8.94 5.37 -19.67
CA TYR A 501 8.77 4.09 -20.30
C TYR A 501 8.94 4.26 -21.81
N ALA A 502 9.72 3.40 -22.45
CA ALA A 502 9.88 3.37 -23.89
C ALA A 502 9.63 1.96 -24.41
N GLU A 503 8.99 1.86 -25.58
CA GLU A 503 8.73 0.58 -26.22
C GLU A 503 8.96 0.62 -27.73
N ASN A 504 9.28 -0.56 -28.29
CA ASN A 504 9.25 -0.85 -29.71
C ASN A 504 8.24 -2.00 -29.99
N ASP A 505 8.27 -2.57 -31.18
CA ASP A 505 7.31 -3.61 -31.56
C ASP A 505 7.36 -4.86 -30.69
N SER A 506 8.46 -5.14 -30.00
CA SER A 506 8.70 -6.41 -29.31
C SER A 506 9.04 -6.29 -27.84
N SER A 507 9.47 -5.14 -27.36
CA SER A 507 9.98 -4.97 -26.01
C SER A 507 9.65 -3.61 -25.41
N GLY A 508 9.75 -3.50 -24.09
CA GLY A 508 9.67 -2.28 -23.33
C GLY A 508 10.88 -2.10 -22.40
N GLN A 509 11.12 -0.87 -21.98
CA GLN A 509 12.16 -0.51 -21.02
C GLN A 509 11.71 0.63 -20.13
N PHE A 510 12.12 0.61 -18.86
CA PHE A 510 11.85 1.67 -17.90
C PHE A 510 13.12 2.43 -17.50
N SER A 511 12.94 3.68 -17.12
CA SER A 511 13.92 4.46 -16.40
C SER A 511 13.23 5.29 -15.29
N PRO A 512 13.54 5.05 -14.01
CA PRO A 512 14.48 4.02 -13.50
C PRO A 512 13.97 2.60 -13.79
N LYS A 513 14.87 1.61 -13.79
CA LYS A 513 14.53 0.22 -14.16
C LYS A 513 13.41 -0.40 -13.32
N ARG A 514 13.27 0.03 -12.08
CA ARG A 514 12.26 -0.49 -11.12
C ARG A 514 11.00 0.38 -11.02
N ALA A 515 10.74 1.19 -12.04
CA ALA A 515 9.49 1.96 -12.09
C ALA A 515 8.27 0.99 -12.16
N ALA A 516 7.10 1.38 -11.66
CA ALA A 516 6.81 2.61 -10.90
C ALA A 516 7.05 2.47 -9.39
N TYR A 517 7.79 1.43 -8.96
CA TYR A 517 8.20 1.28 -7.55
C TYR A 517 9.29 2.30 -7.17
N GLU A 518 10.24 2.52 -8.07
CA GLU A 518 11.20 3.61 -8.02
C GLU A 518 10.85 4.63 -9.12
N PHE A 519 11.10 5.90 -8.85
CA PHE A 519 10.81 7.02 -9.75
C PHE A 519 11.83 8.14 -9.53
N TYR A 520 11.91 9.07 -10.46
CA TYR A 520 12.64 10.32 -10.28
C TYR A 520 11.75 11.31 -9.52
N GLU A 521 12.39 12.22 -8.79
CA GLU A 521 11.68 13.26 -8.05
C GLU A 521 12.30 14.63 -8.33
N TYR A 522 11.44 15.57 -8.69
CA TYR A 522 11.78 16.99 -8.74
C TYR A 522 11.17 17.68 -7.52
N MET A 523 12.02 18.30 -6.68
CA MET A 523 11.63 18.88 -5.40
C MET A 523 11.80 20.39 -5.42
N ILE A 524 10.75 21.11 -5.05
CA ILE A 524 10.77 22.55 -4.77
C ILE A 524 10.53 22.73 -3.28
N PRO A 525 11.46 23.36 -2.54
CA PRO A 525 11.25 23.62 -1.12
C PRO A 525 10.02 24.51 -0.92
N ILE A 526 9.16 24.12 0.02
CA ILE A 526 8.03 24.97 0.46
C ILE A 526 8.58 26.21 1.13
N SER A 527 8.12 27.37 0.70
CA SER A 527 8.50 28.67 1.23
C SER A 527 7.48 29.18 2.26
N SER A 528 7.90 30.16 3.06
CA SER A 528 6.97 30.84 3.97
C SER A 528 5.83 31.48 3.18
N GLY A 529 4.60 31.16 3.57
CA GLY A 529 3.38 31.65 2.93
C GLY A 529 2.76 30.68 1.89
N ASP A 530 3.46 29.62 1.46
CA ASP A 530 2.90 28.59 0.55
C ASP A 530 1.90 27.71 1.28
N LEU A 531 2.27 27.20 2.44
CA LEU A 531 1.41 26.47 3.36
C LEU A 531 1.31 27.25 4.66
N VAL A 532 0.11 27.53 5.11
CA VAL A 532 -0.13 28.39 6.28
C VAL A 532 -1.08 27.75 7.28
N ILE A 533 -0.89 28.08 8.56
CA ILE A 533 -1.88 27.86 9.61
C ILE A 533 -3.01 28.85 9.35
N ASN A 534 -4.21 28.37 9.04
CA ASN A 534 -5.31 29.22 8.57
C ASN A 534 -6.37 29.46 9.63
N GLU A 535 -6.74 28.44 10.40
CA GLU A 535 -7.75 28.50 11.45
C GLU A 535 -7.42 27.51 12.57
N ILE A 536 -7.74 27.87 13.82
CA ILE A 536 -7.67 26.98 14.98
C ILE A 536 -8.95 27.06 15.81
N LEU A 537 -9.25 25.96 16.51
CA LEU A 537 -10.33 25.90 17.51
C LEU A 537 -9.84 25.08 18.72
N ALA A 538 -9.43 25.78 19.79
CA ALA A 538 -8.85 25.16 21.00
C ALA A 538 -9.88 24.76 22.07
N ILE A 539 -11.18 24.95 21.85
CA ILE A 539 -12.29 24.46 22.68
C ILE A 539 -13.46 24.10 21.76
N ASN A 540 -13.47 22.88 21.30
CA ASN A 540 -14.51 22.36 20.40
C ASN A 540 -15.48 21.48 21.19
N ASN A 541 -16.70 21.98 21.47
CA ASN A 541 -17.70 21.21 22.17
C ASN A 541 -18.78 20.59 21.26
N ASN A 542 -19.07 21.25 20.11
CA ASN A 542 -20.14 20.81 19.20
C ASN A 542 -20.05 21.41 17.78
N VAL A 543 -18.87 21.86 17.35
CA VAL A 543 -18.69 22.51 16.03
C VAL A 543 -18.42 21.47 14.95
N ILE A 544 -17.34 20.72 15.08
CA ILE A 544 -16.88 19.74 14.10
C ILE A 544 -16.40 18.47 14.81
N GLN A 545 -16.73 17.31 14.25
CA GLN A 545 -16.32 16.00 14.78
C GLN A 545 -15.20 15.41 13.95
N ASP A 546 -14.30 14.69 14.65
CA ASP A 546 -13.33 13.82 14.00
C ASP A 546 -14.01 12.60 13.36
N GLU A 547 -13.27 11.77 12.66
CA GLU A 547 -13.75 10.56 11.99
C GLU A 547 -14.30 9.50 12.96
N PHE A 548 -14.06 9.66 14.26
CA PHE A 548 -14.58 8.80 15.34
C PHE A 548 -15.80 9.38 16.06
N GLY A 549 -16.26 10.58 15.66
CA GLY A 549 -17.39 11.28 16.24
C GLY A 549 -17.08 12.07 17.52
N ASN A 550 -15.80 12.33 17.82
CA ASN A 550 -15.40 13.15 18.96
C ASN A 550 -15.28 14.63 18.57
N TYR A 551 -15.47 15.52 19.52
CA TYR A 551 -15.23 16.94 19.40
C TYR A 551 -13.83 17.27 19.97
N SER A 552 -12.80 17.10 19.14
CA SER A 552 -11.42 17.39 19.50
C SER A 552 -11.04 18.81 19.07
N ASP A 553 -10.02 19.42 19.72
CA ASP A 553 -9.43 20.66 19.24
C ASP A 553 -8.89 20.45 17.82
N CYS A 554 -8.93 21.48 16.98
CA CYS A 554 -8.51 21.32 15.61
C CYS A 554 -7.68 22.48 15.08
N ILE A 555 -6.84 22.16 14.09
CA ILE A 555 -5.97 23.04 13.34
C ILE A 555 -6.30 22.88 11.88
N GLU A 556 -6.47 23.96 11.15
CA GLU A 556 -6.61 23.96 9.71
C GLU A 556 -5.33 24.51 9.07
N LEU A 557 -4.78 23.74 8.13
CA LEU A 557 -3.74 24.20 7.22
C LEU A 557 -4.38 24.53 5.87
N TYR A 558 -3.88 25.56 5.20
CA TYR A 558 -4.35 26.01 3.89
C TYR A 558 -3.19 26.07 2.90
N ASN A 559 -3.37 25.47 1.73
CA ASN A 559 -2.47 25.58 0.61
C ASN A 559 -2.75 26.88 -0.14
N ASN A 560 -1.88 27.85 0.01
CA ASN A 560 -2.00 29.19 -0.55
C ASN A 560 -1.29 29.31 -1.93
N THR A 561 -1.01 28.18 -2.58
CA THR A 561 -0.37 28.12 -3.92
C THR A 561 -1.36 27.69 -5.00
N ASN A 562 -0.98 27.84 -6.25
CA ASN A 562 -1.79 27.43 -7.40
C ASN A 562 -1.54 25.99 -7.84
N SER A 563 -0.87 25.16 -7.03
CA SER A 563 -0.58 23.76 -7.32
C SER A 563 -0.67 22.90 -6.06
N THR A 564 -0.62 21.57 -6.23
CA THR A 564 -0.64 20.62 -5.11
C THR A 564 0.61 20.73 -4.25
N LEU A 565 0.45 20.72 -2.93
CA LEU A 565 1.51 20.64 -1.94
C LEU A 565 1.53 19.28 -1.25
N CYS A 566 2.66 18.60 -1.31
CA CYS A 566 2.96 17.41 -0.51
C CYS A 566 3.52 17.83 0.84
N LEU A 567 2.99 17.24 1.92
CA LEU A 567 3.30 17.62 3.29
C LEU A 567 4.47 16.86 3.92
N GLN A 568 5.12 16.00 3.14
CA GLN A 568 6.24 15.21 3.62
C GLN A 568 7.36 16.10 4.19
N GLN A 569 7.97 15.67 5.31
CA GLN A 569 9.05 16.40 5.99
C GLN A 569 8.66 17.76 6.55
N LEU A 570 7.37 17.99 6.78
CA LEU A 570 6.86 19.14 7.52
C LEU A 570 6.43 18.74 8.93
N TYR A 571 6.50 19.68 9.85
CA TYR A 571 6.23 19.44 11.27
C TYR A 571 5.37 20.53 11.86
N LEU A 572 4.47 20.14 12.78
CA LEU A 572 3.75 21.05 13.67
C LEU A 572 4.26 20.91 15.10
N SER A 573 4.35 22.05 15.80
CA SER A 573 4.76 22.11 17.19
C SER A 573 4.04 23.21 17.94
N ASP A 574 3.72 22.95 19.21
CA ASP A 574 3.28 23.92 20.21
C ASP A 574 4.45 24.49 21.04
N SER A 575 5.70 24.17 20.64
CA SER A 575 6.90 24.57 21.41
C SER A 575 8.05 24.96 20.49
N ASP A 576 8.62 26.14 20.73
CA ASP A 576 9.83 26.63 20.05
C ASP A 576 11.10 25.84 20.40
N SER A 577 11.10 25.14 21.52
CA SER A 577 12.21 24.27 21.92
C SER A 577 12.26 22.93 21.21
N ASN A 578 11.18 22.55 20.52
CA ASN A 578 11.08 21.30 19.76
C ASN A 578 10.25 21.51 18.48
N LEU A 579 10.85 22.11 17.46
CA LEU A 579 10.20 22.43 16.19
C LEU A 579 9.77 21.17 15.40
N LEU A 580 10.36 20.01 15.65
CA LEU A 580 10.08 18.73 15.00
C LEU A 580 9.18 17.84 15.85
N LYS A 581 8.23 18.40 16.61
CA LYS A 581 7.44 17.69 17.63
C LYS A 581 6.51 16.65 17.04
N TRP A 582 5.80 17.00 15.98
CA TRP A 582 4.87 16.12 15.29
C TRP A 582 5.03 16.23 13.78
N ASN A 583 5.35 15.12 13.12
CA ASN A 583 5.50 15.06 11.67
C ASN A 583 4.11 15.08 11.01
N LEU A 584 3.92 15.99 10.04
CA LEU A 584 2.69 15.96 9.24
C LEU A 584 2.56 14.63 8.49
N PRO A 585 1.33 14.17 8.26
CA PRO A 585 1.10 12.96 7.50
C PRO A 585 1.61 13.10 6.05
N ASN A 586 1.99 11.98 5.45
CA ASN A 586 2.36 11.93 4.03
C ASN A 586 1.10 12.05 3.16
N LEU A 587 0.53 13.24 3.14
CA LEU A 587 -0.65 13.62 2.37
C LEU A 587 -0.32 14.80 1.46
N SER A 588 -1.22 15.08 0.52
CA SER A 588 -1.14 16.25 -0.34
C SER A 588 -2.37 17.12 -0.15
N ILE A 589 -2.19 18.44 -0.27
CA ILE A 589 -3.28 19.42 -0.30
C ILE A 589 -3.32 20.04 -1.70
N GLU A 590 -4.42 19.90 -2.40
CA GLU A 590 -4.63 20.54 -3.71
C GLU A 590 -4.59 22.09 -3.58
N SER A 591 -4.39 22.78 -4.70
CA SER A 591 -4.45 24.23 -4.77
C SER A 591 -5.71 24.78 -4.10
N ASP A 592 -5.56 25.83 -3.30
CA ASP A 592 -6.67 26.52 -2.62
C ASP A 592 -7.54 25.61 -1.71
N ASN A 593 -7.02 24.45 -1.29
CA ASN A 593 -7.69 23.51 -0.40
C ASN A 593 -7.11 23.51 1.02
N TYR A 594 -7.79 22.78 1.90
CA TYR A 594 -7.58 22.77 3.34
C TYR A 594 -7.28 21.35 3.85
N LEU A 595 -6.50 21.27 4.93
CA LEU A 595 -6.34 20.04 5.73
C LEU A 595 -6.68 20.35 7.19
N ILE A 596 -7.63 19.59 7.73
CA ILE A 596 -8.00 19.68 9.15
C ILE A 596 -7.24 18.59 9.92
N LEU A 597 -6.58 18.98 10.99
CA LEU A 597 -5.82 18.16 11.91
C LEU A 597 -6.43 18.22 13.30
N TRP A 598 -6.47 17.11 14.01
CA TRP A 598 -7.03 16.99 15.35
C TRP A 598 -5.94 17.07 16.42
N ALA A 599 -5.99 18.12 17.24
CA ALA A 599 -5.00 18.34 18.30
C ALA A 599 -5.50 17.74 19.63
N ASP A 600 -5.35 16.43 19.81
CA ASP A 600 -5.97 15.70 20.92
C ASP A 600 -5.06 14.69 21.63
N GLU A 601 -3.75 14.68 21.36
CA GLU A 601 -2.74 13.75 21.92
C GLU A 601 -2.99 12.27 21.55
N LYS A 602 -3.68 12.00 20.46
CA LYS A 602 -4.03 10.64 20.02
C LYS A 602 -3.42 10.29 18.65
N ALA A 603 -2.16 10.60 18.47
CA ALA A 603 -1.44 10.34 17.21
C ALA A 603 -1.44 8.86 16.76
N ASP A 604 -1.80 7.94 17.64
CA ASP A 604 -2.01 6.51 17.37
C ASP A 604 -3.40 6.18 16.79
N GLN A 605 -4.38 7.08 16.90
CA GLN A 605 -5.73 6.88 16.37
C GLN A 605 -5.78 6.95 14.86
N SER A 606 -5.24 8.01 14.27
CA SER A 606 -5.00 8.14 12.83
C SER A 606 -3.87 9.14 12.56
N ASN A 607 -3.42 9.21 11.30
CA ASN A 607 -2.30 10.06 10.89
C ASN A 607 -2.60 11.57 10.88
N ILE A 608 -3.88 11.98 11.06
CA ILE A 608 -4.30 13.39 11.18
C ILE A 608 -4.55 13.83 12.62
N HIS A 609 -4.23 12.99 13.62
CA HIS A 609 -4.27 13.32 15.04
C HIS A 609 -2.88 13.65 15.54
N THR A 610 -2.72 14.80 16.23
CA THR A 610 -1.42 15.23 16.72
C THR A 610 -1.07 14.58 18.07
N ASN A 611 0.21 14.63 18.43
CA ASN A 611 0.70 14.20 19.75
C ASN A 611 0.68 15.32 20.82
N PHE A 612 -0.09 16.37 20.57
CA PHE A 612 -0.28 17.51 21.48
C PHE A 612 -1.71 18.05 21.39
N LYS A 613 -2.11 18.88 22.34
CA LYS A 613 -3.38 19.63 22.39
C LYS A 613 -3.15 21.11 22.26
N LEU A 614 -4.20 21.87 21.93
CA LEU A 614 -4.18 23.31 21.95
C LEU A 614 -4.57 23.84 23.35
N SER A 615 -3.81 24.79 23.88
CA SER A 615 -4.12 25.44 25.15
C SER A 615 -5.24 26.47 25.01
N SER A 616 -6.30 26.33 25.78
CA SER A 616 -7.36 27.35 25.85
C SER A 616 -6.91 28.70 26.40
N ASN A 617 -5.80 28.73 27.15
CA ASN A 617 -5.23 29.97 27.71
C ASN A 617 -4.35 30.76 26.73
N GLY A 618 -4.19 30.23 25.51
CA GLY A 618 -3.28 30.77 24.51
C GLY A 618 -1.90 30.14 24.59
N GLU A 619 -1.28 29.99 23.45
CA GLU A 619 0.09 29.52 23.27
C GLU A 619 0.57 29.82 21.84
N GLN A 620 1.70 29.24 21.45
CA GLN A 620 2.20 29.30 20.08
C GLN A 620 1.92 27.99 19.33
N LEU A 621 1.76 28.13 18.02
CA LEU A 621 1.74 27.02 17.08
C LEU A 621 2.71 27.32 15.94
N LEU A 622 3.56 26.37 15.60
CA LEU A 622 4.66 26.53 14.66
C LEU A 622 4.59 25.46 13.58
N LEU A 623 4.66 25.88 12.33
CA LEU A 623 4.84 25.01 11.17
C LEU A 623 6.29 25.12 10.70
N SER A 624 7.02 24.02 10.62
CA SER A 624 8.43 24.00 10.26
C SER A 624 8.76 22.87 9.27
N ASN A 625 9.90 22.97 8.58
CA ASN A 625 10.46 21.90 7.78
C ASN A 625 11.44 21.03 8.60
N GLU A 626 11.96 19.96 8.00
CA GLU A 626 12.89 19.01 8.62
C GLU A 626 14.19 19.63 9.14
N MET A 627 14.60 20.77 8.60
CA MET A 627 15.79 21.51 9.05
C MET A 627 15.49 22.45 10.23
N GLY A 628 14.22 22.49 10.68
CA GLY A 628 13.78 23.39 11.75
C GLY A 628 13.58 24.85 11.30
N TYR A 629 13.48 25.13 9.99
CA TYR A 629 13.07 26.45 9.52
C TYR A 629 11.57 26.62 9.69
N VAL A 630 11.16 27.67 10.40
CA VAL A 630 9.75 28.01 10.60
C VAL A 630 9.18 28.61 9.31
N LEU A 631 8.20 27.95 8.73
CA LEU A 631 7.50 28.35 7.52
C LEU A 631 6.32 29.28 7.83
N ASP A 632 5.60 28.98 8.91
CA ASP A 632 4.51 29.81 9.43
C ASP A 632 4.42 29.67 10.96
N SER A 633 3.87 30.70 11.62
CA SER A 633 3.73 30.72 13.08
C SER A 633 2.48 31.46 13.50
N LEU A 634 1.88 31.00 14.58
CA LEU A 634 0.74 31.61 15.22
C LEU A 634 0.98 31.72 16.73
N ASN A 635 0.97 32.93 17.28
CA ASN A 635 0.81 33.17 18.72
C ASN A 635 -0.64 33.54 18.96
N TYR A 636 -1.44 32.67 19.55
CA TYR A 636 -2.85 32.92 19.77
C TYR A 636 -3.14 33.24 21.25
N PRO A 637 -4.08 34.16 21.51
CA PRO A 637 -4.49 34.55 22.86
C PRO A 637 -5.48 33.54 23.44
N ILE A 638 -5.97 33.83 24.68
CA ILE A 638 -7.01 33.03 25.33
C ILE A 638 -8.19 32.77 24.41
N GLN A 639 -8.65 31.53 24.35
CA GLN A 639 -9.72 31.07 23.45
C GLN A 639 -11.06 30.93 24.18
N SER A 640 -12.15 30.98 23.41
CA SER A 640 -13.52 30.80 23.91
C SER A 640 -14.16 29.58 23.27
N THR A 641 -15.10 28.95 24.00
CA THR A 641 -15.80 27.75 23.52
C THR A 641 -16.48 27.99 22.17
N ASN A 642 -16.17 27.12 21.19
CA ASN A 642 -16.75 27.12 19.85
C ASN A 642 -16.51 28.43 19.05
N VAL A 643 -15.49 29.17 19.41
CA VAL A 643 -15.05 30.38 18.69
C VAL A 643 -13.67 30.09 18.08
N ALA A 644 -13.59 30.16 16.77
CA ALA A 644 -12.33 29.96 16.05
C ALA A 644 -11.45 31.21 16.07
N TYR A 645 -10.16 31.01 15.85
CA TYR A 645 -9.19 32.07 15.62
C TYR A 645 -8.56 31.85 14.25
N ALA A 646 -8.91 32.71 13.28
CA ALA A 646 -8.65 32.45 11.86
C ALA A 646 -8.10 33.64 11.11
N ARG A 647 -7.40 33.40 10.01
CA ARG A 647 -6.82 34.43 9.12
C ARG A 647 -7.90 35.11 8.29
N ILE A 648 -7.82 36.44 8.19
CA ILE A 648 -8.62 37.28 7.31
C ILE A 648 -7.74 38.38 6.70
N PRO A 649 -7.64 38.45 5.37
CA PRO A 649 -8.11 37.49 4.34
C PRO A 649 -7.58 36.07 4.50
N ASN A 650 -8.35 35.10 3.96
CA ASN A 650 -8.00 33.69 3.94
C ASN A 650 -6.56 33.46 3.48
N GLY A 651 -5.81 32.64 4.18
CA GLY A 651 -4.43 32.29 3.85
C GLY A 651 -3.37 33.40 4.08
N THR A 652 -3.75 34.68 4.01
CA THR A 652 -2.76 35.80 3.99
C THR A 652 -2.96 36.84 5.08
N GLY A 653 -4.14 36.86 5.71
CA GLY A 653 -4.50 37.92 6.64
C GLY A 653 -4.00 37.73 8.06
N ASN A 654 -4.32 38.73 8.91
CA ASN A 654 -4.13 38.62 10.33
C ASN A 654 -5.21 37.77 10.98
N PHE A 655 -4.88 37.09 12.08
CA PHE A 655 -5.84 36.30 12.84
C PHE A 655 -6.84 37.15 13.63
N SER A 656 -8.08 36.73 13.67
CA SER A 656 -9.13 37.31 14.49
C SER A 656 -10.12 36.23 14.95
N TYR A 657 -10.85 36.53 16.06
CA TYR A 657 -11.92 35.63 16.53
C TYR A 657 -13.10 35.71 15.61
N ARG A 658 -13.68 34.52 15.33
CA ARG A 658 -14.86 34.41 14.47
C ARG A 658 -15.63 33.10 14.63
N THR A 659 -16.74 33.00 13.94
CA THR A 659 -17.45 31.73 13.77
C THR A 659 -16.56 30.75 13.00
N PRO A 660 -16.45 29.50 13.43
CA PRO A 660 -15.66 28.48 12.75
C PRO A 660 -16.07 28.26 11.29
N SER A 661 -15.07 28.13 10.42
CA SER A 661 -15.22 28.01 8.97
C SER A 661 -14.44 26.83 8.36
N PHE A 662 -14.09 25.83 9.15
CA PHE A 662 -13.25 24.70 8.75
C PHE A 662 -13.64 24.08 7.41
N GLY A 663 -12.67 23.95 6.50
CA GLY A 663 -12.82 23.45 5.14
C GLY A 663 -13.42 24.46 4.16
N TYR A 664 -13.57 25.73 4.57
CA TYR A 664 -14.12 26.79 3.75
C TYR A 664 -13.28 28.09 3.89
N ASN A 665 -13.44 28.98 2.91
CA ASN A 665 -12.76 30.26 2.91
C ASN A 665 -13.22 31.13 4.09
N ASN A 666 -12.26 31.59 4.90
CA ASN A 666 -12.49 32.41 6.09
C ASN A 666 -13.16 33.77 5.79
N ASP A 667 -13.00 34.34 4.60
CA ASP A 667 -13.52 35.67 4.26
C ASP A 667 -15.06 35.70 4.27
N PHE A 668 -15.69 34.56 4.07
CA PHE A 668 -17.17 34.44 3.97
C PHE A 668 -17.87 34.09 5.29
N ALA A 669 -17.17 33.94 6.39
CA ALA A 669 -17.73 33.50 7.67
C ALA A 669 -18.37 34.62 8.53
N ASN A 670 -18.76 35.75 7.97
CA ASN A 670 -19.63 36.72 8.63
C ASN A 670 -21.08 36.40 8.37
N ILE A 671 -21.82 36.00 9.42
CA ILE A 671 -23.23 35.57 9.36
C ILE A 671 -24.16 36.66 8.82
N ASP A 672 -23.76 37.92 8.79
CA ASP A 672 -24.59 39.02 8.34
C ASP A 672 -24.59 39.30 6.82
N ASP A 673 -23.62 38.77 6.07
CA ASP A 673 -23.46 39.03 4.62
C ASP A 673 -23.71 37.82 3.70
N LEU A 674 -23.94 36.63 4.25
CA LEU A 674 -24.16 35.44 3.43
C LEU A 674 -25.63 35.27 3.07
N ASN A 675 -25.95 35.56 1.83
CA ASN A 675 -27.12 35.04 1.13
C ASN A 675 -26.99 33.52 0.88
N TYR A 676 -26.39 32.75 1.83
CA TYR A 676 -26.28 31.31 1.71
C TYR A 676 -27.57 30.64 2.07
N ILE A 677 -28.14 29.96 1.10
CA ILE A 677 -29.16 28.97 1.35
C ILE A 677 -28.43 27.70 1.81
N SER A 678 -28.44 27.43 3.10
CA SER A 678 -28.01 26.14 3.61
C SER A 678 -29.14 25.13 3.53
N ILE A 679 -28.85 23.90 3.10
CA ILE A 679 -29.80 22.80 3.15
C ILE A 679 -29.25 21.74 4.10
N VAL A 680 -30.05 21.35 5.08
CA VAL A 680 -29.74 20.30 6.04
C VAL A 680 -30.84 19.24 6.01
N CYS A 681 -30.46 18.01 5.73
CA CYS A 681 -31.37 16.87 5.66
C CYS A 681 -31.21 15.99 6.90
N PHE A 682 -32.27 15.82 7.70
CA PHE A 682 -32.23 15.08 8.95
C PHE A 682 -33.53 14.28 9.18
N PRO A 683 -33.47 13.07 9.76
CA PRO A 683 -32.25 12.28 9.96
C PRO A 683 -31.62 11.84 8.64
N ASN A 684 -30.33 11.64 8.60
CA ASN A 684 -29.62 11.05 7.46
C ASN A 684 -28.54 10.11 8.01
N PRO A 685 -28.70 8.79 7.91
CA PRO A 685 -29.76 8.06 7.19
C PRO A 685 -31.18 8.22 7.78
N PHE A 686 -32.22 8.06 6.94
CA PHE A 686 -33.60 8.16 7.34
C PHE A 686 -34.40 6.87 7.07
N GLU A 687 -35.47 6.64 7.85
CA GLU A 687 -36.38 5.50 7.63
C GLU A 687 -37.67 5.88 6.89
N ASN A 688 -38.55 6.69 7.49
CA ASN A 688 -39.88 7.00 6.93
C ASN A 688 -40.06 8.47 6.64
N GLN A 689 -39.43 9.34 7.39
CA GLN A 689 -39.52 10.77 7.26
C GLN A 689 -38.16 11.41 7.09
N LEU A 690 -38.04 12.35 6.19
CA LEU A 690 -36.92 13.21 5.98
C LEU A 690 -37.35 14.66 6.19
N LYS A 691 -36.75 15.30 7.18
CA LYS A 691 -36.87 16.74 7.40
C LYS A 691 -35.75 17.43 6.65
N VAL A 692 -36.14 18.39 5.82
CA VAL A 692 -35.19 19.25 5.09
C VAL A 692 -35.35 20.65 5.66
N SER A 693 -34.31 21.11 6.37
CA SER A 693 -34.24 22.48 6.90
C SER A 693 -33.38 23.33 5.97
N PHE A 694 -33.77 24.55 5.73
CA PHE A 694 -33.09 25.47 4.82
C PHE A 694 -33.31 26.92 5.25
N ASN A 695 -32.38 27.78 4.89
CA ASN A 695 -32.56 29.22 5.05
C ASN A 695 -32.96 29.79 3.69
N ASN A 696 -34.22 30.25 3.55
CA ASN A 696 -34.76 30.64 2.27
C ASN A 696 -35.16 32.11 2.26
N LYS A 697 -34.61 32.86 1.31
CA LYS A 697 -34.94 34.27 1.06
C LYS A 697 -35.77 34.47 -0.23
N SER A 698 -36.11 33.42 -0.95
CA SER A 698 -36.91 33.45 -2.18
C SER A 698 -37.74 32.18 -2.33
N LYS A 699 -38.76 32.22 -3.18
CA LYS A 699 -39.54 31.03 -3.53
C LYS A 699 -38.62 30.00 -4.17
N SER A 700 -38.55 28.79 -3.60
CA SER A 700 -37.63 27.72 -4.00
C SER A 700 -38.37 26.41 -4.24
N LEU A 701 -37.72 25.51 -4.98
CA LEU A 701 -38.21 24.16 -5.25
C LEU A 701 -37.25 23.15 -4.62
N ILE A 702 -37.76 22.31 -3.71
CA ILE A 702 -37.01 21.18 -3.14
C ILE A 702 -37.45 19.90 -3.85
N SER A 703 -36.52 19.20 -4.45
CA SER A 703 -36.76 17.97 -5.20
C SER A 703 -35.88 16.84 -4.68
N ILE A 704 -36.43 15.62 -4.65
CA ILE A 704 -35.67 14.39 -4.31
C ILE A 704 -35.55 13.56 -5.58
N TYR A 705 -34.31 13.15 -5.90
CA TYR A 705 -33.98 12.31 -7.04
C TYR A 705 -33.31 11.01 -6.58
N ASP A 706 -33.54 9.94 -7.33
CA ASP A 706 -32.74 8.71 -7.18
C ASP A 706 -31.37 8.84 -7.87
N ILE A 707 -30.52 7.79 -7.73
CA ILE A 707 -29.18 7.75 -8.32
C ILE A 707 -29.16 7.80 -9.86
N HIS A 708 -30.29 7.55 -10.52
CA HIS A 708 -30.45 7.61 -11.98
C HIS A 708 -31.00 8.96 -12.46
N GLY A 709 -31.16 9.92 -11.54
CA GLY A 709 -31.74 11.26 -11.84
C GLY A 709 -33.24 11.27 -12.03
N LYS A 710 -33.96 10.21 -11.63
CA LYS A 710 -35.40 10.17 -11.67
C LYS A 710 -35.98 10.97 -10.50
N LEU A 711 -36.85 11.91 -10.80
CA LEU A 711 -37.58 12.67 -9.79
C LEU A 711 -38.49 11.74 -8.97
N ILE A 712 -38.34 11.75 -7.66
CA ILE A 712 -39.08 10.93 -6.70
C ILE A 712 -40.19 11.77 -6.05
N ASN A 713 -39.81 12.94 -5.57
CA ASN A 713 -40.74 13.84 -4.88
C ASN A 713 -40.29 15.28 -5.03
N GLN A 714 -41.25 16.24 -4.93
CA GLN A 714 -40.89 17.65 -4.94
C GLN A 714 -41.90 18.49 -4.15
N LYS A 715 -41.43 19.59 -3.58
CA LYS A 715 -42.25 20.58 -2.89
C LYS A 715 -41.76 21.99 -3.20
N ILE A 716 -42.73 22.89 -3.41
CA ILE A 716 -42.46 24.33 -3.51
C ILE A 716 -42.53 24.92 -2.10
N VAL A 717 -41.54 25.71 -1.74
CA VAL A 717 -41.42 26.40 -0.45
C VAL A 717 -41.45 27.92 -0.64
N ASN A 718 -42.15 28.61 0.23
CA ASN A 718 -42.35 30.06 0.17
C ASN A 718 -41.42 30.81 1.12
N LEU A 719 -41.37 32.11 1.02
CA LEU A 719 -40.43 33.03 1.69
C LEU A 719 -40.34 32.93 3.23
N GLN A 720 -41.28 32.31 3.92
CA GLN A 720 -41.32 32.19 5.37
C GLN A 720 -41.21 30.76 5.88
N GLU A 721 -41.04 29.82 4.96
CA GLU A 721 -40.88 28.40 5.29
C GLU A 721 -39.36 28.07 5.39
N ASN A 722 -38.94 27.63 6.55
CA ASN A 722 -37.55 27.25 6.81
C ASN A 722 -37.35 25.74 6.90
N GLU A 723 -38.41 24.96 6.75
CA GLU A 723 -38.35 23.51 6.79
C GLU A 723 -39.47 22.85 6.00
N VAL A 724 -39.19 21.67 5.49
CA VAL A 724 -40.19 20.82 4.87
C VAL A 724 -39.98 19.37 5.28
N ILE A 725 -41.06 18.63 5.48
CA ILE A 725 -41.03 17.21 5.79
C ILE A 725 -41.50 16.42 4.58
N PHE A 726 -40.69 15.45 4.16
CA PHE A 726 -41.06 14.46 3.16
C PHE A 726 -41.38 13.14 3.85
N ASN A 727 -42.58 12.61 3.61
CA ASN A 727 -42.96 11.27 4.04
C ASN A 727 -42.64 10.28 2.92
N ASN A 728 -41.61 9.52 3.10
CA ASN A 728 -41.03 8.67 2.06
C ASN A 728 -40.97 7.18 2.48
N SER A 729 -42.05 6.72 3.17
CA SER A 729 -42.16 5.32 3.64
C SER A 729 -42.10 4.29 2.52
N ASN A 730 -42.44 4.67 1.29
CA ASN A 730 -42.47 3.79 0.12
C ASN A 730 -41.17 3.77 -0.71
N LEU A 731 -40.13 4.51 -0.29
CA LEU A 731 -38.85 4.47 -0.99
C LEU A 731 -38.09 3.19 -0.66
N GLN A 732 -37.45 2.64 -1.65
CA GLN A 732 -36.51 1.53 -1.48
C GLN A 732 -35.27 1.99 -0.71
N LYS A 733 -34.62 1.06 -0.01
CA LYS A 733 -33.33 1.34 0.65
C LYS A 733 -32.29 1.74 -0.40
N GLY A 734 -31.51 2.77 -0.13
CA GLY A 734 -30.52 3.26 -1.07
C GLY A 734 -30.21 4.74 -0.94
N MET A 735 -29.43 5.22 -1.88
CA MET A 735 -28.95 6.60 -1.95
C MET A 735 -29.90 7.46 -2.80
N TYR A 736 -30.12 8.70 -2.35
CA TYR A 736 -30.91 9.70 -3.03
C TYR A 736 -30.24 11.07 -2.93
N PHE A 737 -30.70 12.02 -3.74
CA PHE A 737 -30.22 13.41 -3.72
C PHE A 737 -31.39 14.36 -3.47
N VAL A 738 -31.21 15.25 -2.50
CA VAL A 738 -32.12 16.41 -2.29
C VAL A 738 -31.51 17.60 -3.00
N ILE A 739 -32.28 18.22 -3.88
CA ILE A 739 -31.86 19.42 -4.61
C ILE A 739 -32.82 20.56 -4.23
N LEU A 740 -32.23 21.64 -3.72
CA LEU A 740 -32.93 22.91 -3.53
C LEU A 740 -32.57 23.84 -4.68
N ASN A 741 -33.55 24.22 -5.49
CA ASN A 741 -33.41 25.18 -6.58
C ASN A 741 -34.14 26.48 -6.25
N ASN A 742 -33.43 27.60 -6.34
CA ASN A 742 -34.02 28.91 -6.46
C ASN A 742 -33.68 29.52 -7.85
N PHE A 743 -34.13 30.74 -8.14
CA PHE A 743 -33.92 31.37 -9.45
C PHE A 743 -32.45 31.69 -9.76
N GLU A 744 -31.55 31.62 -8.78
CA GLU A 744 -30.17 32.06 -8.88
C GLU A 744 -29.13 30.92 -8.63
N SER A 745 -29.53 29.84 -7.93
CA SER A 745 -28.60 28.79 -7.49
C SER A 745 -29.29 27.45 -7.23
N SER A 746 -28.52 26.37 -7.28
CA SER A 746 -28.89 24.98 -6.94
C SER A 746 -28.00 24.43 -5.88
N TYR A 747 -28.57 23.80 -4.85
CA TYR A 747 -27.85 23.14 -3.77
C TYR A 747 -28.24 21.67 -3.73
N ILE A 748 -27.23 20.78 -3.60
CA ILE A 748 -27.43 19.34 -3.65
C ILE A 748 -26.89 18.72 -2.35
N GLN A 749 -27.69 17.88 -1.70
CA GLN A 749 -27.28 17.08 -0.57
C GLN A 749 -27.62 15.61 -0.78
N LYS A 750 -26.64 14.75 -0.51
CA LYS A 750 -26.80 13.29 -0.51
C LYS A 750 -27.54 12.83 0.75
N ILE A 751 -28.53 11.94 0.59
CA ILE A 751 -29.26 11.31 1.66
C ILE A 751 -29.30 9.78 1.47
N ILE A 752 -29.43 9.07 2.58
CA ILE A 752 -29.47 7.60 2.60
C ILE A 752 -30.79 7.14 3.24
N LYS A 753 -31.51 6.26 2.54
CA LYS A 753 -32.68 5.57 3.06
C LYS A 753 -32.29 4.21 3.62
N HIS A 754 -32.58 3.98 4.89
CA HIS A 754 -32.42 2.69 5.56
C HIS A 754 -33.54 1.72 5.28
#